data_e18062d78b6a937133f3c0270434fde0
#
_entry.id   e18062d78b6a937133f3c0270434fde0
#
_cell.length_a   1.000
_cell.length_b   1.000
_cell.length_c   1.000
_cell.angle_alpha   90.00
_cell.angle_beta   90.00
_cell.angle_gamma   90.00
#
_symmetry.space_group_name_H-M   'P 1'
#
loop_
_entity.id
_entity.type
_entity.pdbx_description
1 polymer ?
#
loop_
_entity_poly.entity_id
_entity_poly.type
_entity_poly.pdbx_seq_one_letter_code
_entity_poly.pdbx_strand_id
1 'polypeptide(L)'
;MTQLIEQKAPAVCHAMRVFEEDYRAVGKDDLARMLALLYLIREFETTLLDLKDENLIHGPVHTSIGQEAVAAGVATALRKTDMVGSTHRAHGHFLSKALMYYAPEGFQPLRDPITPKMQEAINKTLAEIMGLKDGWCGGRGGSMHLYDGESGNLGSNAIVGGGIPLATGVAWAQKLQRKDNVVVSFFGDGAVNQGCFHEVANMAALWGVPIIYFIENNFYAVGTNVNEASFVQDLALRTLSYGINSVIVDGMDPVAVYLATRDACTRMRANPFPFVIEAKTYRHYHHAGRLAGSAFGYRTKEEEAQWLEKDPITAFPKKLMSLGLLSEAEDERLKAMAKDALAKALAFCTDVKDGKRYIPAEKWPAPESVLRHVRCEDDVFAGIQFKEREDFTTFRPMTYGEAIAAATLRNMERDERVIVLGEEVANLRGGPYGATKGIKEAFPERLFNTPISETGFSGIAGGAASAGLRPVVEIMFPDFALMASDQLFNQIGKLRHMYGGRISFPLVVRTRIAIGYGYGGQHSMDPAAYFALFSGWRILAPSNAFDYIGLFNTAVRFNDPVVILEHGLLYAEKDQVPADTMDYYIQYGKAKVLREGKDVTVLTYLTGVAKCLEAAKQLEAEGISAEVIDLRTLDYTGMDYETIGASVKKTGSVLIVEQSPRSLSLSGRLADEIQSRFFDYLDCPVGKVTAPDVPLPVSKVLEEFCIPSVARIKEAMAIGGRHQF
;
A
#
# COMPACT_ATOMS: atom_id res chain seq x y z
N MET A 1 -22.92 -28.41 40.37
CA MET A 1 -23.32 -26.99 40.26
C MET A 1 -22.35 -26.32 39.31
N THR A 2 -22.85 -25.63 38.31
CA THR A 2 -21.99 -24.86 37.35
C THR A 2 -21.70 -23.50 37.99
N GLN A 3 -20.43 -23.10 38.05
CA GLN A 3 -20.00 -21.79 38.54
C GLN A 3 -19.52 -20.93 37.35
N LEU A 4 -20.08 -19.73 37.17
CA LEU A 4 -19.57 -18.73 36.25
C LEU A 4 -18.49 -17.93 36.96
N ILE A 5 -17.32 -17.82 36.29
CA ILE A 5 -16.17 -17.03 36.77
C ILE A 5 -16.00 -15.86 35.82
N GLU A 6 -16.11 -14.63 36.32
CA GLU A 6 -15.87 -13.42 35.54
C GLU A 6 -14.42 -13.36 35.05
N GLN A 7 -14.23 -13.11 33.77
CA GLN A 7 -12.93 -12.86 33.15
C GLN A 7 -12.78 -11.36 32.89
N LYS A 8 -11.63 -10.81 33.27
CA LYS A 8 -11.29 -9.40 33.04
C LYS A 8 -10.48 -9.27 31.75
N ALA A 9 -10.70 -8.18 31.02
CA ALA A 9 -9.85 -7.83 29.90
C ALA A 9 -8.39 -7.62 30.37
N PRO A 10 -7.40 -8.05 29.58
CA PRO A 10 -5.97 -7.93 29.96
C PRO A 10 -5.44 -6.49 29.88
N ALA A 11 -6.26 -5.54 29.43
CA ALA A 11 -5.91 -4.13 29.26
C ALA A 11 -6.96 -3.22 29.92
N VAL A 12 -6.63 -1.93 30.04
CA VAL A 12 -7.50 -0.92 30.67
C VAL A 12 -7.72 0.26 29.71
N CYS A 13 -8.91 0.86 29.81
CA CYS A 13 -9.26 2.11 29.16
C CYS A 13 -9.47 3.19 30.22
N HIS A 14 -8.86 4.36 30.05
CA HIS A 14 -9.03 5.50 30.94
C HIS A 14 -9.71 6.66 30.19
N ALA A 15 -10.48 7.47 30.90
CA ALA A 15 -10.90 8.80 30.44
C ALA A 15 -10.01 9.85 31.12
N MET A 16 -9.34 10.68 30.33
CA MET A 16 -8.46 11.73 30.81
C MET A 16 -9.26 13.02 31.07
N ARG A 17 -8.98 13.66 32.17
CA ARG A 17 -9.43 15.03 32.48
C ARG A 17 -8.21 15.92 32.68
N VAL A 18 -8.24 17.12 32.12
CA VAL A 18 -7.18 18.12 32.20
C VAL A 18 -7.62 19.24 33.13
N PHE A 19 -6.73 19.66 34.00
CA PHE A 19 -6.92 20.73 34.99
C PHE A 19 -6.05 21.95 34.69
N GLU A 20 -6.21 23.05 35.43
CA GLU A 20 -5.45 24.28 35.17
C GLU A 20 -3.93 24.12 35.41
N GLU A 21 -3.57 23.28 36.36
CA GLU A 21 -2.18 22.93 36.68
C GLU A 21 -1.49 22.25 35.48
N ASP A 22 -2.20 21.45 34.69
CA ASP A 22 -1.66 20.79 33.53
C ASP A 22 -1.26 21.79 32.44
N TYR A 23 -2.07 22.84 32.18
CA TYR A 23 -1.72 23.91 31.24
C TYR A 23 -0.43 24.63 31.69
N ARG A 24 -0.26 24.91 32.99
CA ARG A 24 0.95 25.51 33.52
C ARG A 24 2.15 24.58 33.41
N ALA A 25 1.96 23.28 33.59
CA ALA A 25 3.01 22.27 33.50
C ALA A 25 3.51 22.03 32.07
N VAL A 26 2.67 22.22 31.04
CA VAL A 26 3.05 22.11 29.62
C VAL A 26 4.08 23.16 29.25
N GLY A 27 3.96 24.34 29.79
CA GLY A 27 4.88 25.44 29.51
C GLY A 27 4.46 26.34 28.32
N LYS A 28 4.86 27.61 28.41
CA LYS A 28 4.40 28.65 27.48
C LYS A 28 4.76 28.35 26.01
N ASP A 29 5.94 27.79 25.77
CA ASP A 29 6.43 27.55 24.41
C ASP A 29 5.61 26.52 23.66
N ASP A 30 5.25 25.35 24.29
CA ASP A 30 4.43 24.32 23.68
C ASP A 30 2.98 24.77 23.54
N LEU A 31 2.45 25.54 24.49
CA LEU A 31 1.11 26.14 24.37
C LEU A 31 1.05 27.10 23.16
N ALA A 32 2.08 27.93 22.98
CA ALA A 32 2.17 28.83 21.85
C ALA A 32 2.33 28.09 20.51
N ARG A 33 3.08 26.98 20.48
CA ARG A 33 3.19 26.11 19.28
C ARG A 33 1.84 25.52 18.90
N MET A 34 1.12 24.94 19.86
CA MET A 34 -0.21 24.43 19.61
C MET A 34 -1.15 25.50 19.07
N LEU A 35 -1.16 26.69 19.67
CA LEU A 35 -2.01 27.80 19.23
C LEU A 35 -1.63 28.31 17.82
N ALA A 36 -0.34 28.42 17.52
CA ALA A 36 0.15 28.79 16.19
C ALA A 36 -0.32 27.79 15.11
N LEU A 37 -0.23 26.50 15.42
CA LEU A 37 -0.71 25.44 14.53
C LEU A 37 -2.23 25.50 14.33
N LEU A 38 -3.01 25.74 15.40
CA LEU A 38 -4.47 25.90 15.30
C LEU A 38 -4.82 27.03 14.31
N TYR A 39 -4.24 28.22 14.46
CA TYR A 39 -4.50 29.34 13.57
C TYR A 39 -4.08 29.07 12.14
N LEU A 40 -2.92 28.42 11.96
CA LEU A 40 -2.41 28.15 10.63
C LEU A 40 -3.25 27.10 9.90
N ILE A 41 -3.69 26.05 10.59
CA ILE A 41 -4.60 25.05 10.00
C ILE A 41 -5.93 25.70 9.63
N ARG A 42 -6.55 26.48 10.54
CA ARG A 42 -7.82 27.14 10.27
C ARG A 42 -7.73 28.11 9.08
N GLU A 43 -6.70 28.91 8.99
CA GLU A 43 -6.48 29.84 7.89
C GLU A 43 -6.26 29.08 6.58
N PHE A 44 -5.48 28.00 6.62
CA PHE A 44 -5.24 27.12 5.47
C PHE A 44 -6.53 26.49 4.96
N GLU A 45 -7.32 25.90 5.84
CA GLU A 45 -8.57 25.23 5.48
C GLU A 45 -9.64 26.24 4.98
N THR A 46 -9.69 27.42 5.56
CA THR A 46 -10.58 28.51 5.09
C THR A 46 -10.17 28.95 3.68
N THR A 47 -8.87 29.12 3.46
CA THR A 47 -8.31 29.43 2.13
C THR A 47 -8.67 28.36 1.09
N LEU A 48 -8.62 27.08 1.46
CA LEU A 48 -9.02 26.00 0.54
C LEU A 48 -10.50 26.06 0.17
N LEU A 49 -11.38 26.43 1.11
CA LEU A 49 -12.80 26.58 0.82
C LEU A 49 -13.04 27.76 -0.10
N ASP A 50 -12.33 28.91 0.10
CA ASP A 50 -12.42 30.07 -0.79
C ASP A 50 -11.95 29.73 -2.20
N LEU A 51 -10.80 29.07 -2.35
CA LEU A 51 -10.29 28.60 -3.64
C LEU A 51 -11.23 27.59 -4.32
N LYS A 52 -11.93 26.77 -3.54
CA LYS A 52 -12.93 25.84 -4.07
C LYS A 52 -14.15 26.59 -4.60
N ASP A 53 -14.63 27.61 -3.89
CA ASP A 53 -15.74 28.47 -4.33
C ASP A 53 -15.37 29.30 -5.57
N GLU A 54 -14.09 29.68 -5.71
CA GLU A 54 -13.51 30.33 -6.89
C GLU A 54 -13.28 29.36 -8.07
N ASN A 55 -13.57 28.05 -7.94
CA ASN A 55 -13.31 26.98 -8.91
C ASN A 55 -11.82 26.79 -9.27
N LEU A 56 -10.91 27.09 -8.35
CA LEU A 56 -9.47 26.91 -8.52
C LEU A 56 -8.95 25.55 -7.97
N ILE A 57 -9.82 24.78 -7.32
CA ILE A 57 -9.52 23.41 -6.85
C ILE A 57 -10.46 22.43 -7.55
N HIS A 58 -9.87 21.47 -8.27
CA HIS A 58 -10.60 20.35 -8.86
C HIS A 58 -10.78 19.22 -7.82
N GLY A 59 -11.97 18.61 -7.81
CA GLY A 59 -12.29 17.52 -6.86
C GLY A 59 -12.79 18.00 -5.49
N PRO A 60 -13.03 17.08 -4.55
CA PRO A 60 -13.56 17.39 -3.22
C PRO A 60 -12.45 17.92 -2.29
N VAL A 61 -12.84 18.80 -1.35
CA VAL A 61 -11.99 19.28 -0.25
C VAL A 61 -12.61 18.84 1.06
N HIS A 62 -11.84 18.09 1.84
CA HIS A 62 -12.25 17.53 3.14
C HIS A 62 -11.56 18.29 4.26
N THR A 63 -12.12 19.42 4.69
CA THR A 63 -11.50 20.27 5.70
C THR A 63 -11.51 19.65 7.09
N SER A 64 -10.45 19.89 7.88
CA SER A 64 -10.36 19.52 9.30
C SER A 64 -10.88 20.61 10.24
N ILE A 65 -11.65 21.58 9.74
CA ILE A 65 -12.21 22.68 10.56
C ILE A 65 -13.06 22.12 11.70
N GLY A 66 -12.68 22.46 12.93
CA GLY A 66 -13.23 21.94 14.19
C GLY A 66 -12.38 20.82 14.82
N GLN A 67 -11.48 20.18 14.06
CA GLN A 67 -10.62 19.09 14.55
C GLN A 67 -9.14 19.47 14.69
N GLU A 68 -8.80 20.75 14.58
CA GLU A 68 -7.41 21.26 14.56
C GLU A 68 -6.65 20.93 15.84
N ALA A 69 -7.36 20.85 16.97
CA ALA A 69 -6.76 20.54 18.28
C ALA A 69 -6.03 19.18 18.30
N VAL A 70 -6.58 18.19 17.60
CA VAL A 70 -5.97 16.87 17.45
C VAL A 70 -4.62 16.99 16.76
N ALA A 71 -4.59 17.61 15.58
CA ALA A 71 -3.37 17.77 14.80
C ALA A 71 -2.29 18.57 15.55
N ALA A 72 -2.68 19.68 16.17
CA ALA A 72 -1.77 20.55 16.90
C ALA A 72 -1.18 19.87 18.16
N GLY A 73 -2.03 19.18 18.93
CA GLY A 73 -1.60 18.48 20.15
C GLY A 73 -0.65 17.33 19.84
N VAL A 74 -0.99 16.49 18.86
CA VAL A 74 -0.13 15.36 18.46
C VAL A 74 1.20 15.84 17.90
N ALA A 75 1.20 16.76 16.94
CA ALA A 75 2.44 17.22 16.31
C ALA A 75 3.41 17.88 17.30
N THR A 76 2.88 18.61 18.31
CA THR A 76 3.70 19.23 19.36
C THR A 76 4.31 18.18 20.31
N ALA A 77 3.65 17.04 20.52
CA ALA A 77 4.13 15.95 21.38
C ALA A 77 5.18 15.05 20.69
N LEU A 78 5.19 15.00 19.36
CA LEU A 78 6.08 14.12 18.60
C LEU A 78 7.49 14.68 18.46
N ARG A 79 8.48 13.79 18.36
CA ARG A 79 9.83 14.13 17.89
C ARG A 79 9.83 14.32 16.37
N LYS A 80 10.84 14.99 15.84
CA LYS A 80 11.03 15.16 14.39
C LYS A 80 11.06 13.84 13.63
N THR A 81 11.67 12.82 14.24
CA THR A 81 11.84 11.48 13.65
C THR A 81 10.62 10.57 13.78
N ASP A 82 9.64 10.92 14.62
CA ASP A 82 8.36 10.18 14.70
C ASP A 82 7.56 10.42 13.44
N MET A 83 6.65 9.50 13.13
CA MET A 83 5.95 9.46 11.85
C MET A 83 4.44 9.47 12.03
N VAL A 84 3.72 9.95 10.99
CA VAL A 84 2.25 9.98 10.98
C VAL A 84 1.69 9.43 9.68
N GLY A 85 0.69 8.55 9.76
CA GLY A 85 -0.17 8.16 8.67
C GLY A 85 -1.57 8.73 8.88
N SER A 86 -2.25 9.16 7.81
CA SER A 86 -3.52 9.86 7.96
C SER A 86 -4.59 9.45 6.93
N THR A 87 -5.74 10.09 7.01
CA THR A 87 -6.95 9.82 6.23
C THR A 87 -7.12 10.81 5.08
N HIS A 88 -8.28 10.78 4.43
CA HIS A 88 -8.71 11.81 3.46
C HIS A 88 -8.82 13.24 4.05
N ARG A 89 -8.93 13.37 5.40
CA ARG A 89 -9.04 14.64 6.16
C ARG A 89 -7.70 14.95 6.85
N ALA A 90 -6.64 15.02 6.05
CA ALA A 90 -5.27 15.00 6.55
C ALA A 90 -4.59 16.37 6.63
N HIS A 91 -5.20 17.44 6.14
CA HIS A 91 -4.50 18.71 5.95
C HIS A 91 -3.85 19.20 7.25
N GLY A 92 -4.60 19.19 8.36
CA GLY A 92 -4.09 19.57 9.68
C GLY A 92 -2.94 18.68 10.14
N HIS A 93 -3.08 17.35 10.05
CA HIS A 93 -2.03 16.40 10.44
C HIS A 93 -0.76 16.57 9.61
N PHE A 94 -0.93 16.66 8.29
CA PHE A 94 0.19 16.80 7.36
C PHE A 94 0.95 18.08 7.58
N LEU A 95 0.25 19.23 7.61
CA LEU A 95 0.86 20.54 7.84
C LEU A 95 1.57 20.63 9.18
N SER A 96 0.88 20.21 10.26
CA SER A 96 1.46 20.29 11.61
C SER A 96 2.74 19.46 11.71
N LYS A 97 2.75 18.23 11.19
CA LYS A 97 3.93 17.37 11.20
C LYS A 97 5.06 17.93 10.34
N ALA A 98 4.75 18.40 9.12
CA ALA A 98 5.75 19.01 8.24
C ALA A 98 6.36 20.28 8.86
N LEU A 99 5.53 21.17 9.43
CA LEU A 99 5.99 22.40 10.06
C LEU A 99 6.88 22.13 11.27
N MET A 100 6.51 21.19 12.14
CA MET A 100 7.34 20.79 13.29
C MET A 100 8.67 20.15 12.87
N TYR A 101 8.70 19.44 11.73
CA TYR A 101 9.91 18.87 11.18
C TYR A 101 10.85 19.95 10.61
N TYR A 102 10.33 20.85 9.75
CA TYR A 102 11.10 21.87 9.06
C TYR A 102 11.43 23.10 9.94
N ALA A 103 10.78 23.23 11.10
CA ALA A 103 11.14 24.25 12.07
C ALA A 103 12.59 24.04 12.57
N PRO A 104 13.42 25.08 12.72
CA PRO A 104 14.73 24.95 13.33
C PRO A 104 14.62 24.50 14.78
N GLU A 105 15.70 23.95 15.31
CA GLU A 105 15.76 23.63 16.74
C GLU A 105 15.55 24.91 17.59
N GLY A 106 14.73 24.80 18.62
CA GLY A 106 14.39 25.91 19.49
C GLY A 106 13.42 26.96 18.91
N PHE A 107 12.83 26.70 17.74
CA PHE A 107 11.84 27.60 17.14
C PHE A 107 10.66 27.88 18.07
N GLN A 108 10.34 29.19 18.22
CA GLN A 108 9.27 29.67 19.08
C GLN A 108 8.40 30.70 18.34
N PRO A 109 7.12 30.39 18.05
CA PRO A 109 6.27 31.24 17.21
C PRO A 109 5.99 32.63 17.81
N LEU A 110 6.10 32.78 19.12
CA LEU A 110 5.98 34.09 19.77
C LEU A 110 7.17 35.04 19.50
N ARG A 111 8.30 34.52 19.02
CA ARG A 111 9.51 35.29 18.76
C ARG A 111 9.96 35.20 17.32
N ASP A 112 9.93 34.03 16.76
CA ASP A 112 10.51 33.71 15.47
C ASP A 112 9.43 33.80 14.35
N PRO A 113 9.77 34.30 13.15
CA PRO A 113 8.90 34.24 11.99
C PRO A 113 8.90 32.84 11.39
N ILE A 114 7.91 32.53 10.56
CA ILE A 114 7.90 31.33 9.69
C ILE A 114 9.16 31.34 8.83
N THR A 115 9.95 30.26 8.89
CA THR A 115 11.21 30.15 8.14
C THR A 115 10.96 29.83 6.66
N PRO A 116 11.93 30.05 5.75
CA PRO A 116 11.77 29.71 4.33
C PRO A 116 11.38 28.25 4.09
N LYS A 117 11.95 27.28 4.84
CA LYS A 117 11.61 25.86 4.74
C LYS A 117 10.19 25.55 5.20
N MET A 118 9.74 26.18 6.28
CA MET A 118 8.36 26.06 6.74
C MET A 118 7.39 26.69 5.73
N GLN A 119 7.73 27.84 5.16
CA GLN A 119 6.93 28.48 4.11
C GLN A 119 6.85 27.61 2.85
N GLU A 120 7.97 27.00 2.45
CA GLU A 120 7.99 26.05 1.33
C GLU A 120 7.04 24.87 1.57
N ALA A 121 7.00 24.33 2.79
CA ALA A 121 6.08 23.24 3.13
C ALA A 121 4.60 23.68 2.99
N ILE A 122 4.24 24.88 3.43
CA ILE A 122 2.89 25.44 3.26
C ILE A 122 2.59 25.61 1.76
N ASN A 123 3.49 26.22 1.01
CA ASN A 123 3.35 26.45 -0.43
C ASN A 123 3.13 25.16 -1.20
N LYS A 124 3.96 24.14 -0.96
CA LYS A 124 3.86 22.81 -1.62
C LYS A 124 2.56 22.09 -1.25
N THR A 125 2.09 22.23 -0.01
CA THR A 125 0.83 21.61 0.41
C THR A 125 -0.35 22.24 -0.30
N LEU A 126 -0.38 23.57 -0.40
CA LEU A 126 -1.42 24.28 -1.15
C LEU A 126 -1.36 23.92 -2.64
N ALA A 127 -0.16 23.94 -3.23
CA ALA A 127 0.07 23.59 -4.62
C ALA A 127 -0.40 22.16 -4.94
N GLU A 128 -0.14 21.18 -4.05
CA GLU A 128 -0.60 19.81 -4.25
C GLU A 128 -2.12 19.69 -4.25
N ILE A 129 -2.80 20.36 -3.31
CA ILE A 129 -4.26 20.33 -3.22
C ILE A 129 -4.91 21.02 -4.44
N MET A 130 -4.26 22.04 -4.98
CA MET A 130 -4.67 22.70 -6.23
C MET A 130 -4.32 21.89 -7.49
N GLY A 131 -3.58 20.78 -7.39
CA GLY A 131 -3.18 19.94 -8.53
C GLY A 131 -2.00 20.49 -9.33
N LEU A 132 -1.14 21.32 -8.73
CA LEU A 132 -0.04 21.99 -9.41
C LEU A 132 1.26 21.17 -9.38
N LYS A 133 2.13 21.40 -10.40
CA LYS A 133 3.40 20.66 -10.56
C LYS A 133 4.36 20.80 -9.38
N ASP A 134 4.32 21.95 -8.70
CA ASP A 134 5.20 22.27 -7.59
C ASP A 134 4.72 21.69 -6.23
N GLY A 135 3.61 20.93 -6.23
CA GLY A 135 3.11 20.19 -5.09
C GLY A 135 3.99 19.00 -4.70
N TRP A 136 3.74 18.43 -3.52
CA TRP A 136 4.50 17.29 -2.96
C TRP A 136 4.50 16.06 -3.88
N CYS A 137 3.39 15.78 -4.53
CA CYS A 137 3.21 14.63 -5.43
C CYS A 137 3.15 15.03 -6.91
N GLY A 138 3.50 16.30 -7.23
CA GLY A 138 3.43 16.85 -8.57
C GLY A 138 2.00 17.00 -9.10
N GLY A 139 1.05 17.32 -8.22
CA GLY A 139 -0.35 17.53 -8.54
C GLY A 139 -1.17 16.25 -8.73
N ARG A 140 -0.64 15.08 -8.36
CA ARG A 140 -1.34 13.79 -8.49
C ARG A 140 -2.18 13.41 -7.27
N GLY A 141 -1.77 13.84 -6.08
CA GLY A 141 -2.39 13.47 -4.81
C GLY A 141 -3.63 14.29 -4.48
N GLY A 142 -3.60 15.58 -4.76
CA GLY A 142 -4.67 16.51 -4.41
C GLY A 142 -4.93 16.57 -2.91
N SER A 143 -6.19 16.81 -2.52
CA SER A 143 -6.59 16.96 -1.11
C SER A 143 -6.40 15.70 -0.26
N MET A 144 -6.49 14.49 -0.85
CA MET A 144 -6.61 13.25 -0.09
C MET A 144 -5.35 12.38 -0.08
N HIS A 145 -4.31 12.71 -0.85
CA HIS A 145 -3.13 11.87 -1.01
C HIS A 145 -1.84 12.72 -0.92
N LEU A 146 -1.65 13.34 0.25
CA LEU A 146 -0.45 14.10 0.60
C LEU A 146 0.63 13.15 1.12
N TYR A 147 1.87 13.31 0.66
CA TYR A 147 3.01 12.50 1.08
C TYR A 147 4.29 13.33 1.17
N ASP A 148 4.99 13.20 2.30
CA ASP A 148 6.34 13.74 2.50
C ASP A 148 7.12 12.83 3.46
N GLY A 149 7.79 11.83 2.90
CA GLY A 149 8.54 10.84 3.68
C GLY A 149 9.69 11.45 4.50
N GLU A 150 10.26 12.57 4.06
CA GLU A 150 11.33 13.26 4.78
C GLU A 150 10.86 13.79 6.13
N SER A 151 9.69 14.42 6.17
CA SER A 151 9.10 14.92 7.42
C SER A 151 8.45 13.83 8.27
N GLY A 152 8.43 12.57 7.82
CA GLY A 152 7.72 11.48 8.48
C GLY A 152 6.22 11.46 8.23
N ASN A 153 5.73 12.20 7.21
CA ASN A 153 4.37 12.07 6.72
C ASN A 153 4.29 10.85 5.77
N LEU A 154 3.78 9.73 6.29
CA LEU A 154 3.68 8.42 5.60
C LEU A 154 2.62 8.38 4.49
N GLY A 155 1.86 9.44 4.38
CA GLY A 155 0.80 9.64 3.41
C GLY A 155 -0.59 9.68 4.00
N SER A 156 -1.47 10.36 3.28
CA SER A 156 -2.91 10.36 3.54
C SER A 156 -3.63 9.42 2.58
N ASN A 157 -4.76 8.87 3.01
CA ASN A 157 -5.42 7.77 2.32
C ASN A 157 -6.93 8.00 2.22
N ALA A 158 -7.47 7.88 1.02
CA ALA A 158 -8.92 8.05 0.78
C ALA A 158 -9.73 6.77 1.05
N ILE A 159 -9.11 5.60 1.05
CA ILE A 159 -9.79 4.34 1.40
C ILE A 159 -9.92 4.27 2.92
N VAL A 160 -11.16 4.18 3.40
CA VAL A 160 -11.46 4.14 4.83
C VAL A 160 -10.82 2.91 5.48
N GLY A 161 -9.89 3.16 6.41
CA GLY A 161 -9.11 2.10 7.06
C GLY A 161 -7.87 1.64 6.28
N GLY A 162 -7.76 1.91 4.97
CA GLY A 162 -6.69 1.37 4.10
C GLY A 162 -5.27 1.76 4.51
N GLY A 163 -5.08 2.90 5.16
CA GLY A 163 -3.78 3.36 5.64
C GLY A 163 -3.30 2.72 6.96
N ILE A 164 -4.22 2.11 7.73
CA ILE A 164 -3.90 1.57 9.06
C ILE A 164 -2.88 0.42 8.98
N PRO A 165 -3.04 -0.59 8.10
CA PRO A 165 -2.06 -1.66 7.97
C PRO A 165 -0.68 -1.17 7.51
N LEU A 166 -0.64 -0.21 6.58
CA LEU A 166 0.62 0.39 6.12
C LEU A 166 1.37 1.09 7.26
N ALA A 167 0.67 1.95 8.04
CA ALA A 167 1.27 2.64 9.19
C ALA A 167 1.78 1.64 10.24
N THR A 168 1.02 0.54 10.48
CA THR A 168 1.44 -0.55 11.36
C THR A 168 2.71 -1.23 10.86
N GLY A 169 2.82 -1.44 9.56
CA GLY A 169 4.01 -2.03 8.92
C GLY A 169 5.24 -1.13 9.02
N VAL A 170 5.07 0.20 8.85
CA VAL A 170 6.16 1.16 9.08
C VAL A 170 6.62 1.12 10.54
N ALA A 171 5.70 1.12 11.50
CA ALA A 171 6.03 1.02 12.93
C ALA A 171 6.77 -0.30 13.26
N TRP A 172 6.32 -1.40 12.68
CA TRP A 172 6.98 -2.69 12.84
C TRP A 172 8.40 -2.68 12.26
N ALA A 173 8.59 -2.07 11.08
CA ALA A 173 9.92 -1.91 10.50
C ALA A 173 10.85 -1.05 11.38
N GLN A 174 10.35 0.02 12.02
CA GLN A 174 11.15 0.81 12.98
C GLN A 174 11.67 -0.09 14.12
N LYS A 175 10.81 -0.96 14.67
CA LYS A 175 11.19 -1.92 15.70
C LYS A 175 12.24 -2.91 15.20
N LEU A 176 12.03 -3.55 14.04
CA LEU A 176 12.98 -4.52 13.46
C LEU A 176 14.34 -3.89 13.16
N GLN A 177 14.36 -2.63 12.75
CA GLN A 177 15.56 -1.82 12.53
C GLN A 177 16.14 -1.23 13.83
N ARG A 178 15.60 -1.56 15.00
CA ARG A 178 16.02 -1.09 16.33
C ARG A 178 16.02 0.43 16.47
N LYS A 179 15.08 1.11 15.84
CA LYS A 179 14.84 2.55 15.98
C LYS A 179 13.77 2.79 17.05
N ASP A 180 13.88 3.90 17.78
CA ASP A 180 12.95 4.27 18.87
C ASP A 180 11.82 5.22 18.41
N ASN A 181 11.61 5.32 17.09
CA ASN A 181 10.57 6.15 16.53
C ASN A 181 9.17 5.58 16.82
N VAL A 182 8.23 6.47 17.07
CA VAL A 182 6.81 6.14 17.22
C VAL A 182 6.07 6.49 15.93
N VAL A 183 5.12 5.68 15.56
CA VAL A 183 4.21 5.97 14.45
C VAL A 183 2.81 6.23 14.99
N VAL A 184 2.17 7.31 14.54
CA VAL A 184 0.77 7.61 14.82
C VAL A 184 -0.04 7.33 13.55
N SER A 185 -1.03 6.45 13.66
CA SER A 185 -2.01 6.19 12.61
C SER A 185 -3.31 6.86 12.96
N PHE A 186 -3.67 7.93 12.25
CA PHE A 186 -4.95 8.63 12.41
C PHE A 186 -6.05 7.96 11.59
N PHE A 187 -7.22 7.81 12.17
CA PHE A 187 -8.42 7.36 11.46
C PHE A 187 -9.70 7.77 12.21
N GLY A 188 -10.81 7.89 11.49
CA GLY A 188 -12.10 8.28 12.05
C GLY A 188 -12.88 7.13 12.68
N ASP A 189 -13.96 7.47 13.34
CA ASP A 189 -14.92 6.54 13.95
C ASP A 189 -15.44 5.47 12.99
N GLY A 190 -15.73 5.83 11.74
CA GLY A 190 -16.16 4.89 10.71
C GLY A 190 -15.12 3.83 10.36
N ALA A 191 -13.83 4.16 10.42
CA ALA A 191 -12.74 3.23 10.09
C ALA A 191 -12.54 2.13 11.16
N VAL A 192 -12.97 2.35 12.38
CA VAL A 192 -12.89 1.35 13.46
C VAL A 192 -13.70 0.09 13.14
N ASN A 193 -14.68 0.17 12.23
CA ASN A 193 -15.49 -0.96 11.79
C ASN A 193 -14.85 -1.77 10.65
N GLN A 194 -13.73 -1.31 10.06
CA GLN A 194 -13.04 -2.04 9.00
C GLN A 194 -12.29 -3.25 9.57
N GLY A 195 -12.45 -4.41 8.92
CA GLY A 195 -11.81 -5.66 9.35
C GLY A 195 -10.31 -5.54 9.49
N CYS A 196 -9.65 -4.82 8.58
CA CYS A 196 -8.20 -4.62 8.57
C CYS A 196 -7.67 -3.98 9.88
N PHE A 197 -8.45 -3.09 10.54
CA PHE A 197 -8.07 -2.55 11.85
C PHE A 197 -7.97 -3.64 12.91
N HIS A 198 -8.96 -4.54 12.96
CA HIS A 198 -9.00 -5.64 13.93
C HIS A 198 -7.86 -6.64 13.71
N GLU A 199 -7.56 -6.95 12.46
CA GLU A 199 -6.44 -7.81 12.08
C GLU A 199 -5.10 -7.22 12.54
N VAL A 200 -4.82 -5.95 12.20
CA VAL A 200 -3.53 -5.34 12.54
C VAL A 200 -3.41 -4.98 14.02
N ALA A 201 -4.50 -4.66 14.71
CA ALA A 201 -4.47 -4.43 16.15
C ALA A 201 -4.02 -5.70 16.91
N ASN A 202 -4.55 -6.87 16.53
CA ASN A 202 -4.12 -8.15 17.06
C ASN A 202 -2.63 -8.42 16.75
N MET A 203 -2.20 -8.25 15.50
CA MET A 203 -0.80 -8.47 15.12
C MET A 203 0.16 -7.47 15.78
N ALA A 204 -0.25 -6.21 15.93
CA ALA A 204 0.55 -5.20 16.60
C ALA A 204 0.77 -5.54 18.08
N ALA A 205 -0.25 -6.04 18.76
CA ALA A 205 -0.13 -6.53 20.15
C ALA A 205 0.78 -7.77 20.22
N LEU A 206 0.56 -8.75 19.33
CA LEU A 206 1.34 -9.98 19.27
C LEU A 206 2.83 -9.72 19.05
N TRP A 207 3.16 -8.76 18.20
CA TRP A 207 4.55 -8.43 17.84
C TRP A 207 5.12 -7.24 18.61
N GLY A 208 4.34 -6.63 19.52
CA GLY A 208 4.77 -5.47 20.32
C GLY A 208 5.20 -4.30 19.46
N VAL A 209 4.33 -3.86 18.53
CA VAL A 209 4.63 -2.80 17.56
C VAL A 209 4.46 -1.41 18.21
N PRO A 210 5.43 -0.46 18.05
CA PRO A 210 5.34 0.87 18.65
C PRO A 210 4.44 1.82 17.83
N ILE A 211 3.13 1.59 17.85
CA ILE A 211 2.14 2.38 17.10
C ILE A 211 1.07 2.96 18.04
N ILE A 212 0.72 4.22 17.82
CA ILE A 212 -0.47 4.85 18.36
C ILE A 212 -1.58 4.76 17.32
N TYR A 213 -2.63 4.01 17.61
CA TYR A 213 -3.88 4.06 16.87
C TYR A 213 -4.68 5.24 17.39
N PHE A 214 -4.77 6.32 16.61
CA PHE A 214 -5.41 7.56 17.01
C PHE A 214 -6.79 7.66 16.34
N ILE A 215 -7.84 7.49 17.13
CA ILE A 215 -9.24 7.54 16.68
C ILE A 215 -9.76 8.97 16.81
N GLU A 216 -9.99 9.67 15.70
CA GLU A 216 -10.71 10.93 15.65
C GLU A 216 -12.21 10.66 15.61
N ASN A 217 -12.82 10.47 16.77
CA ASN A 217 -14.26 10.25 16.85
C ASN A 217 -15.00 11.58 16.76
N ASN A 218 -15.36 11.96 15.52
CA ASN A 218 -16.16 13.15 15.22
C ASN A 218 -17.66 12.84 15.13
N PHE A 219 -18.06 11.64 15.56
CA PHE A 219 -19.42 11.10 15.64
C PHE A 219 -20.10 10.79 14.31
N TYR A 220 -19.48 11.10 13.16
CA TYR A 220 -20.14 10.95 11.85
C TYR A 220 -19.22 10.43 10.77
N ALA A 221 -19.47 9.24 10.28
CA ALA A 221 -18.91 8.73 9.03
C ALA A 221 -19.78 9.22 7.85
N VAL A 222 -19.37 10.30 7.19
CA VAL A 222 -20.20 11.11 6.27
C VAL A 222 -21.41 11.67 6.98
N GLY A 223 -22.56 11.04 6.89
CA GLY A 223 -23.82 11.38 7.58
C GLY A 223 -24.29 10.33 8.59
N THR A 224 -23.63 9.15 8.63
CA THR A 224 -23.98 8.07 9.55
C THR A 224 -23.41 8.36 10.94
N ASN A 225 -24.27 8.47 11.94
CA ASN A 225 -23.87 8.70 13.32
C ASN A 225 -23.20 7.46 13.92
N VAL A 226 -22.24 7.66 14.82
CA VAL A 226 -21.55 6.55 15.49
C VAL A 226 -22.53 5.63 16.24
N ASN A 227 -23.64 6.16 16.76
CA ASN A 227 -24.69 5.39 17.44
C ASN A 227 -25.46 4.44 16.51
N GLU A 228 -25.47 4.72 15.21
CA GLU A 228 -26.07 3.85 14.20
C GLU A 228 -25.09 2.78 13.71
N ALA A 229 -23.77 3.05 13.83
CA ALA A 229 -22.70 2.21 13.27
C ALA A 229 -21.95 1.39 14.32
N SER A 230 -22.02 1.73 15.61
CA SER A 230 -21.28 1.06 16.67
C SER A 230 -22.13 0.90 17.93
N PHE A 231 -22.27 -0.33 18.39
CA PHE A 231 -22.97 -0.61 19.66
C PHE A 231 -22.19 -0.06 20.87
N VAL A 232 -20.86 -0.16 20.84
CA VAL A 232 -19.95 0.43 21.83
C VAL A 232 -19.51 1.78 21.32
N GLN A 233 -19.99 2.87 21.94
CA GLN A 233 -19.77 4.25 21.48
C GLN A 233 -18.42 4.83 21.88
N ASP A 234 -17.85 4.35 22.97
CA ASP A 234 -16.45 4.60 23.34
C ASP A 234 -15.58 3.58 22.61
N LEU A 235 -15.15 3.96 21.41
CA LEU A 235 -14.53 3.04 20.45
C LEU A 235 -13.20 2.46 20.96
N ALA A 236 -12.51 3.19 21.83
CA ALA A 236 -11.29 2.73 22.50
C ALA A 236 -11.50 1.46 23.33
N LEU A 237 -12.70 1.23 23.85
CA LEU A 237 -13.04 0.02 24.61
C LEU A 237 -12.94 -1.26 23.76
N ARG A 238 -13.12 -1.16 22.44
CA ARG A 238 -13.05 -2.32 21.53
C ARG A 238 -11.64 -2.92 21.48
N THR A 239 -10.61 -2.15 21.79
CA THR A 239 -9.22 -2.59 21.72
C THR A 239 -8.74 -3.36 22.96
N LEU A 240 -9.53 -3.34 24.04
CA LEU A 240 -9.23 -4.11 25.25
C LEU A 240 -9.19 -5.62 24.97
N SER A 241 -9.96 -6.10 23.98
CA SER A 241 -9.95 -7.50 23.54
C SER A 241 -8.62 -7.96 22.93
N TYR A 242 -7.79 -7.02 22.46
CA TYR A 242 -6.43 -7.30 21.94
C TYR A 242 -5.33 -7.09 22.99
N GLY A 243 -5.71 -6.78 24.24
CA GLY A 243 -4.73 -6.47 25.28
C GLY A 243 -4.09 -5.09 25.15
N ILE A 244 -4.66 -4.18 24.35
CA ILE A 244 -4.13 -2.84 24.10
C ILE A 244 -4.76 -1.82 25.06
N ASN A 245 -3.91 -1.16 25.85
CA ASN A 245 -4.35 -0.06 26.70
C ASN A 245 -4.80 1.15 25.88
N SER A 246 -5.78 1.88 26.40
CA SER A 246 -6.34 3.02 25.71
C SER A 246 -6.70 4.18 26.63
N VAL A 247 -6.83 5.37 26.02
CA VAL A 247 -7.31 6.58 26.69
C VAL A 247 -8.30 7.34 25.81
N ILE A 248 -9.35 7.85 26.44
CA ILE A 248 -10.32 8.76 25.81
C ILE A 248 -10.01 10.17 26.28
N VAL A 249 -9.91 11.12 25.34
CA VAL A 249 -9.58 12.52 25.60
C VAL A 249 -10.60 13.46 24.97
N ASP A 250 -10.69 14.68 25.50
CA ASP A 250 -11.35 15.79 24.82
C ASP A 250 -10.51 16.21 23.61
N GLY A 251 -10.99 15.89 22.41
CA GLY A 251 -10.32 16.22 21.14
C GLY A 251 -10.48 17.69 20.72
N MET A 252 -11.25 18.49 21.47
CA MET A 252 -11.35 19.94 21.29
C MET A 252 -10.30 20.69 22.10
N ASP A 253 -9.63 20.02 23.07
CA ASP A 253 -8.56 20.59 23.89
C ASP A 253 -7.17 20.10 23.44
N PRO A 254 -6.34 20.94 22.81
CA PRO A 254 -5.02 20.54 22.34
C PRO A 254 -4.07 20.09 23.45
N VAL A 255 -4.27 20.55 24.71
CA VAL A 255 -3.48 20.11 25.87
C VAL A 255 -3.81 18.70 26.27
N ALA A 256 -5.10 18.30 26.27
CA ALA A 256 -5.50 16.91 26.52
C ALA A 256 -4.88 15.96 25.51
N VAL A 257 -4.94 16.31 24.23
CA VAL A 257 -4.32 15.55 23.13
C VAL A 257 -2.81 15.45 23.27
N TYR A 258 -2.15 16.58 23.55
CA TYR A 258 -0.70 16.65 23.76
C TYR A 258 -0.23 15.73 24.89
N LEU A 259 -0.89 15.81 26.06
CA LEU A 259 -0.50 15.04 27.24
C LEU A 259 -0.68 13.53 27.02
N ALA A 260 -1.80 13.12 26.43
CA ALA A 260 -2.06 11.72 26.11
C ALA A 260 -1.03 11.18 25.11
N THR A 261 -0.73 11.94 24.06
CA THR A 261 0.25 11.53 23.04
C THR A 261 1.66 11.45 23.61
N ARG A 262 2.08 12.44 24.41
CA ARG A 262 3.40 12.48 25.07
C ARG A 262 3.59 11.29 26.01
N ASP A 263 2.57 10.97 26.84
CA ASP A 263 2.60 9.82 27.73
C ASP A 263 2.70 8.50 26.95
N ALA A 264 1.86 8.32 25.93
CA ALA A 264 1.92 7.14 25.05
C ALA A 264 3.29 6.97 24.39
N CYS A 265 3.86 8.05 23.81
CA CYS A 265 5.21 8.02 23.22
C CYS A 265 6.29 7.65 24.22
N THR A 266 6.21 8.18 25.43
CA THR A 266 7.18 7.90 26.51
C THR A 266 7.14 6.43 26.90
N ARG A 267 5.95 5.87 27.08
CA ARG A 267 5.75 4.43 27.39
C ARG A 267 6.25 3.53 26.29
N MET A 268 5.94 3.85 25.03
CA MET A 268 6.37 3.04 23.89
C MET A 268 7.88 3.02 23.69
N ARG A 269 8.57 4.12 23.95
CA ARG A 269 10.04 4.16 23.88
C ARG A 269 10.69 3.33 24.99
N ALA A 270 10.06 3.26 26.15
CA ALA A 270 10.52 2.41 27.26
C ALA A 270 10.21 0.94 27.00
N ASN A 271 9.05 0.63 26.44
CA ASN A 271 8.61 -0.72 26.13
C ASN A 271 7.72 -0.71 24.89
N PRO A 272 8.23 -1.08 23.70
CA PRO A 272 7.47 -1.05 22.46
C PRO A 272 6.23 -1.92 22.51
N PHE A 273 5.06 -1.29 22.49
CA PHE A 273 3.75 -1.94 22.47
C PHE A 273 2.71 -0.95 21.93
N PRO A 274 1.65 -1.40 21.21
CA PRO A 274 0.63 -0.49 20.69
C PRO A 274 -0.17 0.19 21.80
N PHE A 275 -0.68 1.38 21.48
CA PHE A 275 -1.55 2.16 22.36
C PHE A 275 -2.68 2.78 21.54
N VAL A 276 -3.86 3.00 22.17
CA VAL A 276 -4.99 3.65 21.51
C VAL A 276 -5.35 4.95 22.20
N ILE A 277 -5.50 6.00 21.42
CA ILE A 277 -6.05 7.29 21.87
C ILE A 277 -7.35 7.53 21.08
N GLU A 278 -8.45 7.72 21.77
CA GLU A 278 -9.71 8.18 21.19
C GLU A 278 -9.94 9.64 21.58
N ALA A 279 -9.94 10.53 20.58
CA ALA A 279 -10.26 11.94 20.76
C ALA A 279 -11.73 12.20 20.35
N LYS A 280 -12.56 12.63 21.30
CA LYS A 280 -13.92 13.10 21.01
C LYS A 280 -13.82 14.51 20.44
N THR A 281 -14.10 14.65 19.16
CA THR A 281 -13.93 15.90 18.40
C THR A 281 -15.16 16.17 17.53
N TYR A 282 -15.15 17.25 16.73
CA TYR A 282 -16.27 17.57 15.88
C TYR A 282 -15.84 18.35 14.65
N ARG A 283 -16.32 17.98 13.45
CA ARG A 283 -16.14 18.75 12.23
C ARG A 283 -17.30 19.76 12.08
N HIS A 284 -17.00 21.03 11.90
CA HIS A 284 -18.03 22.07 11.79
C HIS A 284 -18.82 22.00 10.49
N TYR A 285 -18.22 21.50 9.41
CA TYR A 285 -18.88 21.36 8.11
C TYR A 285 -19.31 19.93 7.81
N HIS A 286 -20.09 19.75 6.76
CA HIS A 286 -20.39 18.44 6.17
C HIS A 286 -19.10 17.70 5.77
N HIS A 287 -19.22 16.48 5.29
CA HIS A 287 -18.11 15.63 4.89
C HIS A 287 -17.08 16.31 3.98
N ALA A 288 -17.56 17.08 2.99
CA ALA A 288 -16.76 17.89 2.09
C ALA A 288 -17.46 19.23 1.78
N GLY A 289 -16.69 20.28 1.58
CA GLY A 289 -17.20 21.63 1.27
C GLY A 289 -17.62 22.43 2.50
N ARG A 290 -18.32 23.56 2.28
CA ARG A 290 -18.58 24.61 3.29
C ARG A 290 -19.95 24.49 3.99
N LEU A 291 -20.84 23.64 3.52
CA LEU A 291 -22.16 23.53 4.12
C LEU A 291 -22.11 22.80 5.46
N ALA A 292 -22.94 23.24 6.41
CA ALA A 292 -23.12 22.55 7.68
C ALA A 292 -23.86 21.22 7.51
N GLY A 293 -23.68 20.28 8.43
CA GLY A 293 -24.36 18.97 8.38
C GLY A 293 -25.87 19.07 8.51
N SER A 294 -26.36 20.09 9.23
CA SER A 294 -27.80 20.40 9.36
C SER A 294 -28.46 20.74 8.02
N ALA A 295 -27.73 21.28 7.04
CA ALA A 295 -28.23 21.50 5.69
C ALA A 295 -28.60 20.21 4.95
N PHE A 296 -28.06 19.06 5.39
CA PHE A 296 -28.33 17.73 4.84
C PHE A 296 -29.22 16.87 5.75
N GLY A 297 -29.70 17.45 6.86
CA GLY A 297 -30.70 16.84 7.75
C GLY A 297 -30.21 15.73 8.69
N TYR A 298 -28.90 15.42 8.73
CA TYR A 298 -28.36 14.38 9.62
C TYR A 298 -27.81 14.91 10.96
N ARG A 299 -27.75 16.26 11.11
CA ARG A 299 -27.38 16.98 12.34
C ARG A 299 -28.45 18.02 12.67
N THR A 300 -28.53 18.43 13.91
CA THR A 300 -29.38 19.57 14.31
C THR A 300 -28.54 20.83 14.44
N LYS A 301 -29.19 22.00 14.30
CA LYS A 301 -28.53 23.29 14.50
C LYS A 301 -28.11 23.49 15.96
N GLU A 302 -28.88 22.93 16.89
CA GLU A 302 -28.61 22.96 18.33
C GLU A 302 -27.33 22.18 18.66
N GLU A 303 -27.17 20.99 18.08
CA GLU A 303 -25.93 20.20 18.20
C GLU A 303 -24.73 20.97 17.66
N GLU A 304 -24.84 21.52 16.46
CA GLU A 304 -23.76 22.31 15.83
C GLU A 304 -23.39 23.52 16.68
N ALA A 305 -24.36 24.23 17.25
CA ALA A 305 -24.12 25.39 18.13
C ALA A 305 -23.38 25.00 19.41
N GLN A 306 -23.75 23.88 20.05
CA GLN A 306 -23.06 23.38 21.26
C GLN A 306 -21.59 23.04 21.00
N TRP A 307 -21.27 22.49 19.82
CA TRP A 307 -19.89 22.19 19.45
C TRP A 307 -19.09 23.44 19.05
N LEU A 308 -19.73 24.44 18.45
CA LEU A 308 -19.11 25.73 18.14
C LEU A 308 -18.67 26.49 19.39
N GLU A 309 -19.36 26.34 20.53
CA GLU A 309 -18.93 26.93 21.81
C GLU A 309 -17.57 26.37 22.27
N LYS A 310 -17.21 25.15 21.82
CA LYS A 310 -15.97 24.46 22.14
C LYS A 310 -14.91 24.62 21.05
N ASP A 311 -15.15 25.46 20.03
CA ASP A 311 -14.21 25.62 18.90
C ASP A 311 -12.80 25.94 19.41
N PRO A 312 -11.78 25.11 19.08
CA PRO A 312 -10.42 25.24 19.61
C PRO A 312 -9.80 26.61 19.36
N ILE A 313 -10.07 27.25 18.21
CA ILE A 313 -9.48 28.56 17.89
C ILE A 313 -10.03 29.71 18.70
N THR A 314 -11.15 29.52 19.38
CA THR A 314 -11.77 30.53 20.29
C THR A 314 -11.64 30.14 21.74
N ALA A 315 -11.88 28.89 22.08
CA ALA A 315 -11.88 28.41 23.45
C ALA A 315 -10.46 28.34 24.06
N PHE A 316 -9.47 27.86 23.28
CA PHE A 316 -8.12 27.67 23.77
C PHE A 316 -7.40 28.99 24.09
N PRO A 317 -7.31 30.01 23.20
CA PRO A 317 -6.68 31.30 23.56
C PRO A 317 -7.38 32.01 24.70
N LYS A 318 -8.73 31.94 24.76
CA LYS A 318 -9.50 32.49 25.88
C LYS A 318 -9.12 31.81 27.21
N LYS A 319 -8.95 30.50 27.22
CA LYS A 319 -8.48 29.77 28.42
C LYS A 319 -7.07 30.19 28.80
N LEU A 320 -6.14 30.25 27.82
CA LEU A 320 -4.75 30.68 28.10
C LEU A 320 -4.67 32.09 28.66
N MET A 321 -5.45 33.04 28.13
CA MET A 321 -5.53 34.41 28.65
C MET A 321 -6.07 34.44 30.07
N SER A 322 -7.13 33.68 30.37
CA SER A 322 -7.70 33.61 31.73
C SER A 322 -6.72 33.06 32.76
N LEU A 323 -5.76 32.23 32.35
CA LEU A 323 -4.69 31.67 33.19
C LEU A 323 -3.43 32.56 33.24
N GLY A 324 -3.40 33.64 32.49
CA GLY A 324 -2.22 34.55 32.38
C GLY A 324 -1.07 33.90 31.59
N LEU A 325 -1.33 32.91 30.74
CA LEU A 325 -0.32 32.20 29.93
C LEU A 325 -0.17 32.76 28.52
N LEU A 326 -1.09 33.65 28.10
CA LEU A 326 -1.11 34.31 26.80
C LEU A 326 -1.59 35.76 27.00
N SER A 327 -0.97 36.74 26.37
CA SER A 327 -1.48 38.10 26.25
C SER A 327 -2.22 38.30 24.91
N GLU A 328 -3.08 39.34 24.86
CA GLU A 328 -3.80 39.70 23.63
C GLU A 328 -2.84 40.02 22.46
N ALA A 329 -1.74 40.73 22.76
CA ALA A 329 -0.73 41.05 21.74
C ALA A 329 -0.01 39.81 21.18
N GLU A 330 0.23 38.78 22.00
CA GLU A 330 0.79 37.51 21.56
C GLU A 330 -0.20 36.73 20.70
N ASP A 331 -1.48 36.74 21.06
CA ASP A 331 -2.56 36.11 20.29
C ASP A 331 -2.68 36.74 18.89
N GLU A 332 -2.78 38.07 18.82
CA GLU A 332 -2.86 38.78 17.54
C GLU A 332 -1.60 38.57 16.68
N ARG A 333 -0.42 38.47 17.29
CA ARG A 333 0.81 38.15 16.58
C ARG A 333 0.71 36.77 15.90
N LEU A 334 0.22 35.73 16.58
CA LEU A 334 0.09 34.38 16.02
C LEU A 334 -0.95 34.31 14.89
N LYS A 335 -2.07 35.05 15.03
CA LYS A 335 -3.06 35.19 13.95
C LYS A 335 -2.47 35.87 12.71
N ALA A 336 -1.73 36.97 12.92
CA ALA A 336 -1.09 37.70 11.83
C ALA A 336 -0.04 36.83 11.10
N MET A 337 0.72 36.04 11.86
CA MET A 337 1.70 35.09 11.31
C MET A 337 1.02 34.06 10.41
N ALA A 338 -0.11 33.48 10.80
CA ALA A 338 -0.85 32.52 9.99
C ALA A 338 -1.38 33.14 8.69
N LYS A 339 -1.99 34.32 8.77
CA LYS A 339 -2.46 35.06 7.60
C LYS A 339 -1.37 35.43 6.61
N ASP A 340 -0.22 35.90 7.09
CA ASP A 340 0.94 36.22 6.24
C ASP A 340 1.48 34.97 5.52
N ALA A 341 1.58 33.85 6.23
CA ALA A 341 2.03 32.61 5.63
C ALA A 341 1.10 32.13 4.50
N LEU A 342 -0.21 32.22 4.70
CA LEU A 342 -1.18 31.84 3.66
C LEU A 342 -1.24 32.85 2.50
N ALA A 343 -1.09 34.14 2.76
CA ALA A 343 -0.99 35.12 1.69
C ALA A 343 0.21 34.84 0.76
N LYS A 344 1.36 34.45 1.34
CA LYS A 344 2.54 34.03 0.56
C LYS A 344 2.29 32.72 -0.23
N ALA A 345 1.61 31.75 0.36
CA ALA A 345 1.27 30.50 -0.34
C ALA A 345 0.29 30.75 -1.50
N LEU A 346 -0.69 31.61 -1.32
CA LEU A 346 -1.58 32.04 -2.39
C LEU A 346 -0.84 32.72 -3.54
N ALA A 347 0.06 33.65 -3.22
CA ALA A 347 0.90 34.33 -4.22
C ALA A 347 1.88 33.37 -4.92
N PHE A 348 2.29 32.27 -4.26
CA PHE A 348 3.07 31.22 -4.89
C PHE A 348 2.27 30.41 -5.92
N CYS A 349 1.00 30.14 -5.64
CA CYS A 349 0.16 29.25 -6.47
C CYS A 349 -0.64 30.01 -7.56
N THR A 350 -0.96 31.28 -7.35
CA THR A 350 -1.94 32.04 -8.16
C THR A 350 -1.49 33.45 -8.44
N ASP A 351 -2.03 34.03 -9.53
CA ASP A 351 -1.95 35.47 -9.85
C ASP A 351 -3.35 36.08 -9.84
N VAL A 352 -3.39 37.43 -9.86
CA VAL A 352 -4.66 38.22 -9.95
C VAL A 352 -4.66 39.05 -11.21
N LYS A 353 -5.72 38.95 -11.99
CA LYS A 353 -5.99 39.77 -13.18
C LYS A 353 -7.44 40.25 -13.15
N ASP A 354 -7.63 41.53 -13.34
CA ASP A 354 -8.96 42.19 -13.35
C ASP A 354 -9.77 41.87 -12.06
N GLY A 355 -9.08 41.83 -10.92
CA GLY A 355 -9.66 41.53 -9.60
C GLY A 355 -10.05 40.05 -9.39
N LYS A 356 -9.78 39.15 -10.36
CA LYS A 356 -10.04 37.73 -10.25
C LYS A 356 -8.74 36.94 -10.14
N ARG A 357 -8.72 35.97 -9.21
CA ARG A 357 -7.61 35.03 -9.05
C ARG A 357 -7.64 33.98 -10.16
N TYR A 358 -6.47 33.60 -10.65
CA TYR A 358 -6.31 32.53 -11.63
C TYR A 358 -5.00 31.78 -11.41
N ILE A 359 -4.90 30.57 -11.98
CA ILE A 359 -3.68 29.76 -11.97
C ILE A 359 -2.93 29.99 -13.28
N PRO A 360 -1.66 30.51 -13.24
CA PRO A 360 -0.83 30.64 -14.43
C PRO A 360 -0.59 29.32 -15.13
N ALA A 361 -0.54 29.33 -16.46
CA ALA A 361 -0.41 28.10 -17.27
C ALA A 361 0.84 27.27 -16.92
N GLU A 362 1.94 27.94 -16.61
CA GLU A 362 3.21 27.33 -16.24
C GLU A 362 3.22 26.62 -14.87
N LYS A 363 2.19 26.81 -14.06
CA LYS A 363 2.03 26.11 -12.76
C LYS A 363 1.44 24.71 -12.91
N TRP A 364 0.76 24.44 -14.01
CA TRP A 364 0.18 23.14 -14.27
C TRP A 364 1.26 22.10 -14.63
N PRO A 365 1.07 20.82 -14.24
CA PRO A 365 1.95 19.75 -14.71
C PRO A 365 1.77 19.52 -16.21
N ALA A 366 2.84 19.13 -16.90
CA ALA A 366 2.74 18.69 -18.29
C ALA A 366 1.87 17.42 -18.37
N PRO A 367 0.90 17.33 -19.32
CA PRO A 367 -0.01 16.18 -19.40
C PRO A 367 0.70 14.83 -19.47
N GLU A 368 1.81 14.74 -20.21
CA GLU A 368 2.59 13.51 -20.38
C GLU A 368 3.27 13.03 -19.09
N SER A 369 3.38 13.91 -18.09
CA SER A 369 3.94 13.56 -16.79
C SER A 369 3.11 12.47 -16.06
N VAL A 370 1.82 12.31 -16.43
CA VAL A 370 0.94 11.27 -15.87
C VAL A 370 1.47 9.86 -16.14
N LEU A 371 2.21 9.65 -17.22
CA LEU A 371 2.78 8.35 -17.60
C LEU A 371 4.00 7.94 -16.75
N ARG A 372 4.55 8.88 -15.96
CA ARG A 372 5.73 8.64 -15.12
C ARG A 372 5.35 8.11 -13.74
N HIS A 373 6.31 7.48 -13.09
CA HIS A 373 6.23 7.05 -11.68
C HIS A 373 5.21 5.92 -11.38
N VAL A 374 4.73 5.23 -12.40
CA VAL A 374 3.94 4.00 -12.20
C VAL A 374 4.83 2.93 -11.56
N ARG A 375 6.09 2.84 -12.02
CA ARG A 375 7.13 1.93 -11.51
C ARG A 375 8.43 2.68 -11.25
N CYS A 376 9.34 2.03 -10.51
CA CYS A 376 10.70 2.49 -10.34
C CYS A 376 11.51 2.30 -11.64
N GLU A 377 12.57 3.07 -11.80
CA GLU A 377 13.57 2.81 -12.82
C GLU A 377 14.37 1.55 -12.46
N ASP A 378 14.87 0.83 -13.48
CA ASP A 378 15.56 -0.45 -13.29
C ASP A 378 17.08 -0.27 -13.10
N ASP A 379 17.53 0.88 -12.60
CA ASP A 379 18.91 1.20 -12.26
C ASP A 379 19.54 0.25 -11.22
N VAL A 380 18.70 -0.44 -10.45
CA VAL A 380 19.10 -1.47 -9.47
C VAL A 380 19.85 -2.65 -10.12
N PHE A 381 19.79 -2.78 -11.44
CA PHE A 381 20.49 -3.79 -12.22
C PHE A 381 21.75 -3.27 -12.91
N ALA A 382 22.14 -2.02 -12.67
CA ALA A 382 23.38 -1.48 -13.22
C ALA A 382 24.58 -2.36 -12.81
N GLY A 383 25.36 -2.83 -13.81
CA GLY A 383 26.51 -3.73 -13.61
C GLY A 383 26.16 -5.21 -13.34
N ILE A 384 24.87 -5.58 -13.36
CA ILE A 384 24.46 -6.99 -13.26
C ILE A 384 24.57 -7.65 -14.63
N GLN A 385 25.26 -8.78 -14.69
CA GLN A 385 25.25 -9.67 -15.84
C GLN A 385 24.11 -10.68 -15.68
N PHE A 386 23.11 -10.59 -16.56
CA PHE A 386 22.06 -11.60 -16.63
C PHE A 386 22.60 -12.87 -17.27
N LYS A 387 22.09 -14.03 -16.84
CA LYS A 387 22.55 -15.33 -17.28
C LYS A 387 21.38 -16.24 -17.64
N GLU A 388 21.63 -17.07 -18.64
CA GLU A 388 20.76 -18.16 -19.04
C GLU A 388 21.42 -19.52 -18.76
N ARG A 389 20.69 -20.60 -18.94
CA ARG A 389 21.19 -21.96 -18.67
C ARG A 389 22.47 -22.29 -19.46
N GLU A 390 22.57 -21.77 -20.66
CA GLU A 390 23.69 -21.98 -21.58
C GLU A 390 25.01 -21.35 -21.10
N ASP A 391 24.93 -20.43 -20.15
CA ASP A 391 26.11 -19.77 -19.54
C ASP A 391 26.77 -20.61 -18.44
N PHE A 392 26.24 -21.80 -18.14
CA PHE A 392 26.74 -22.69 -17.10
C PHE A 392 27.17 -24.04 -17.67
N THR A 393 28.17 -24.66 -17.06
CA THR A 393 28.73 -25.94 -17.52
C THR A 393 28.53 -27.09 -16.56
N THR A 394 28.28 -26.78 -15.26
CA THR A 394 28.10 -27.77 -14.21
C THR A 394 26.72 -27.65 -13.58
N PHE A 395 26.03 -28.78 -13.44
CA PHE A 395 24.67 -28.79 -12.96
C PHE A 395 24.46 -29.87 -11.88
N ARG A 396 23.46 -29.64 -11.02
CA ARG A 396 22.93 -30.62 -10.09
C ARG A 396 21.40 -30.65 -10.14
N PRO A 397 20.79 -31.80 -9.86
CA PRO A 397 19.33 -31.87 -9.79
C PRO A 397 18.81 -31.12 -8.55
N MET A 398 17.70 -30.43 -8.71
CA MET A 398 16.95 -29.76 -7.65
C MET A 398 15.46 -29.76 -8.00
N THR A 399 14.60 -30.00 -7.01
CA THR A 399 13.16 -29.83 -7.22
C THR A 399 12.79 -28.35 -7.21
N TYR A 400 11.67 -28.03 -7.84
CA TYR A 400 11.15 -26.65 -7.86
C TYR A 400 10.89 -26.13 -6.43
N GLY A 401 10.29 -26.96 -5.53
CA GLY A 401 10.07 -26.59 -4.12
C GLY A 401 11.38 -26.33 -3.35
N GLU A 402 12.43 -27.14 -3.60
CA GLU A 402 13.76 -26.89 -3.03
C GLU A 402 14.38 -25.60 -3.55
N ALA A 403 14.15 -25.25 -4.83
CA ALA A 403 14.64 -24.01 -5.41
C ALA A 403 14.00 -22.78 -4.76
N ILE A 404 12.71 -22.85 -4.43
CA ILE A 404 11.99 -21.77 -3.70
C ILE A 404 12.65 -21.51 -2.34
N ALA A 405 12.80 -22.55 -1.53
CA ALA A 405 13.40 -22.45 -0.20
C ALA A 405 14.85 -21.95 -0.26
N ALA A 406 15.65 -22.53 -1.16
CA ALA A 406 17.07 -22.22 -1.29
C ALA A 406 17.31 -20.79 -1.83
N ALA A 407 16.54 -20.33 -2.82
CA ALA A 407 16.64 -18.97 -3.33
C ALA A 407 16.24 -17.93 -2.27
N THR A 408 15.19 -18.20 -1.50
CA THR A 408 14.75 -17.33 -0.40
C THR A 408 15.84 -17.24 0.67
N LEU A 409 16.34 -18.40 1.15
CA LEU A 409 17.41 -18.47 2.14
C LEU A 409 18.64 -17.70 1.68
N ARG A 410 19.07 -17.92 0.42
CA ARG A 410 20.24 -17.25 -0.15
C ARG A 410 20.09 -15.73 -0.21
N ASN A 411 18.92 -15.21 -0.52
CA ASN A 411 18.69 -13.78 -0.51
C ASN A 411 18.66 -13.21 0.92
N MET A 412 18.18 -13.96 1.91
CA MET A 412 18.27 -13.58 3.33
C MET A 412 19.70 -13.56 3.85
N GLU A 413 20.58 -14.44 3.36
CA GLU A 413 22.01 -14.41 3.68
C GLU A 413 22.71 -13.16 3.15
N ARG A 414 22.30 -12.69 1.97
CA ARG A 414 22.95 -11.57 1.25
C ARG A 414 22.44 -10.20 1.64
N ASP A 415 21.20 -10.12 2.14
CA ASP A 415 20.56 -8.86 2.50
C ASP A 415 19.77 -9.01 3.80
N GLU A 416 20.23 -8.33 4.84
CA GLU A 416 19.58 -8.34 6.16
C GLU A 416 18.17 -7.76 6.18
N ARG A 417 17.82 -6.97 5.15
CA ARG A 417 16.49 -6.37 4.99
C ARG A 417 15.44 -7.38 4.53
N VAL A 418 15.86 -8.52 3.98
CA VAL A 418 14.94 -9.57 3.52
C VAL A 418 14.34 -10.30 4.72
N ILE A 419 13.03 -10.24 4.84
CA ILE A 419 12.23 -10.93 5.86
C ILE A 419 11.15 -11.77 5.17
N VAL A 420 10.71 -12.85 5.82
CA VAL A 420 9.64 -13.71 5.30
C VAL A 420 8.47 -13.69 6.26
N LEU A 421 7.26 -13.52 5.73
CA LEU A 421 6.03 -13.58 6.52
C LEU A 421 4.88 -14.22 5.74
N GLY A 422 3.97 -14.83 6.48
CA GLY A 422 2.80 -15.52 5.95
C GLY A 422 2.25 -16.52 6.96
N GLU A 423 1.18 -17.18 6.57
CA GLU A 423 0.54 -18.20 7.38
C GLU A 423 1.36 -19.50 7.38
N GLU A 424 1.61 -20.07 8.56
CA GLU A 424 2.34 -21.33 8.77
C GLU A 424 3.80 -21.35 8.24
N VAL A 425 4.36 -20.24 7.75
CA VAL A 425 5.70 -20.21 7.13
C VAL A 425 6.82 -20.64 8.06
N ALA A 426 6.69 -20.47 9.38
CA ALA A 426 7.66 -20.88 10.38
C ALA A 426 7.34 -22.26 11.03
N ASN A 427 6.23 -22.87 10.63
CA ASN A 427 5.76 -24.17 11.15
C ASN A 427 5.94 -25.30 10.11
N LEU A 428 5.35 -26.45 10.36
CA LEU A 428 5.25 -27.59 9.44
C LEU A 428 6.59 -28.02 8.80
N ARG A 429 7.73 -27.76 9.47
CA ARG A 429 9.09 -28.09 9.00
C ARG A 429 9.47 -27.47 7.65
N GLY A 430 9.03 -26.25 7.40
CA GLY A 430 9.33 -25.49 6.17
C GLY A 430 8.09 -24.94 5.46
N GLY A 431 7.07 -24.60 6.22
CA GLY A 431 5.80 -24.12 5.71
C GLY A 431 4.89 -25.24 5.16
N PRO A 432 3.70 -24.92 4.68
CA PRO A 432 2.72 -25.91 4.22
C PRO A 432 3.23 -26.80 3.08
N TYR A 433 4.20 -26.32 2.30
CA TYR A 433 4.66 -26.98 1.07
C TYR A 433 6.20 -27.12 1.02
N GLY A 434 6.91 -26.93 2.14
CA GLY A 434 8.36 -27.00 2.20
C GLY A 434 9.09 -25.78 1.61
N ALA A 435 8.38 -24.74 1.23
CA ALA A 435 8.91 -23.56 0.53
C ALA A 435 9.74 -22.61 1.44
N THR A 436 9.73 -22.82 2.76
CA THR A 436 10.53 -22.07 3.74
C THR A 436 11.46 -22.98 4.54
N LYS A 437 11.75 -24.18 4.03
CA LYS A 437 12.63 -25.15 4.68
C LYS A 437 14.03 -24.58 4.92
N GLY A 438 14.55 -24.71 6.14
CA GLY A 438 15.88 -24.24 6.56
C GLY A 438 15.93 -22.77 6.97
N ILE A 439 14.92 -21.97 6.69
CA ILE A 439 14.91 -20.53 7.03
C ILE A 439 14.78 -20.33 8.54
N LYS A 440 13.95 -21.12 9.22
CA LYS A 440 13.74 -21.01 10.68
C LYS A 440 15.00 -21.28 11.46
N GLU A 441 15.78 -22.24 11.01
CA GLU A 441 17.05 -22.62 11.64
C GLU A 441 18.13 -21.56 11.44
N ALA A 442 18.16 -20.91 10.27
CA ALA A 442 19.17 -19.91 9.91
C ALA A 442 18.81 -18.50 10.41
N PHE A 443 17.55 -18.10 10.32
CA PHE A 443 17.08 -16.73 10.56
C PHE A 443 15.73 -16.68 11.30
N PRO A 444 15.64 -17.25 12.54
CA PRO A 444 14.37 -17.32 13.26
C PRO A 444 13.75 -15.95 13.54
N GLU A 445 14.55 -14.89 13.66
CA GLU A 445 14.12 -13.51 13.92
C GLU A 445 13.66 -12.75 12.66
N ARG A 446 13.78 -13.37 11.47
CA ARG A 446 13.36 -12.81 10.19
C ARG A 446 12.31 -13.65 9.45
N LEU A 447 11.73 -14.64 10.15
CA LEU A 447 10.66 -15.51 9.66
C LEU A 447 9.45 -15.40 10.59
N PHE A 448 8.34 -14.86 10.08
CA PHE A 448 7.19 -14.49 10.89
C PHE A 448 5.93 -15.23 10.47
N ASN A 449 5.40 -16.08 11.37
CA ASN A 449 4.04 -16.55 11.22
C ASN A 449 3.06 -15.43 11.45
N THR A 450 2.05 -15.36 10.61
CA THR A 450 0.91 -14.46 10.77
C THR A 450 -0.31 -15.22 11.29
N PRO A 451 -1.23 -14.54 11.98
CA PRO A 451 -2.61 -15.02 12.06
C PRO A 451 -3.20 -15.12 10.64
N ILE A 452 -4.33 -15.83 10.51
CA ILE A 452 -5.14 -15.79 9.28
C ILE A 452 -5.77 -14.39 9.17
N SER A 453 -5.12 -13.53 8.39
CA SER A 453 -5.40 -12.09 8.31
C SER A 453 -4.73 -11.48 7.09
N GLU A 454 -5.11 -11.92 5.88
CA GLU A 454 -4.41 -11.61 4.64
C GLU A 454 -4.39 -10.11 4.33
N THR A 455 -5.46 -9.38 4.66
CA THR A 455 -5.51 -7.92 4.52
C THR A 455 -4.46 -7.26 5.42
N GLY A 456 -4.43 -7.66 6.69
CA GLY A 456 -3.54 -7.09 7.70
C GLY A 456 -2.08 -7.33 7.40
N PHE A 457 -1.67 -8.60 7.18
CA PHE A 457 -0.25 -8.89 6.98
C PHE A 457 0.27 -8.40 5.61
N SER A 458 -0.57 -8.37 4.56
CA SER A 458 -0.18 -7.78 3.28
C SER A 458 0.08 -6.28 3.40
N GLY A 459 -0.78 -5.56 4.12
CA GLY A 459 -0.58 -4.13 4.36
C GLY A 459 0.61 -3.85 5.27
N ILE A 460 0.82 -4.65 6.32
CA ILE A 460 2.02 -4.57 7.18
C ILE A 460 3.29 -4.80 6.33
N ALA A 461 3.29 -5.78 5.43
CA ALA A 461 4.41 -6.00 4.52
C ALA A 461 4.66 -4.80 3.61
N GLY A 462 3.60 -4.20 3.04
CA GLY A 462 3.70 -2.97 2.25
C GLY A 462 4.30 -1.81 3.03
N GLY A 463 3.83 -1.57 4.25
CA GLY A 463 4.38 -0.56 5.14
C GLY A 463 5.84 -0.82 5.51
N ALA A 464 6.19 -2.06 5.83
CA ALA A 464 7.57 -2.46 6.14
C ALA A 464 8.50 -2.27 4.93
N ALA A 465 8.03 -2.59 3.72
CA ALA A 465 8.75 -2.36 2.48
C ALA A 465 9.01 -0.86 2.26
N SER A 466 8.00 -0.01 2.42
CA SER A 466 8.14 1.44 2.28
C SER A 466 9.11 2.07 3.30
N ALA A 467 9.33 1.38 4.43
CA ALA A 467 10.27 1.77 5.48
C ALA A 467 11.67 1.14 5.33
N GLY A 468 11.97 0.50 4.20
CA GLY A 468 13.31 0.03 3.83
C GLY A 468 13.60 -1.44 4.05
N LEU A 469 12.62 -2.26 4.47
CA LEU A 469 12.74 -3.72 4.47
C LEU A 469 12.41 -4.30 3.07
N ARG A 470 12.66 -5.60 2.87
CA ARG A 470 12.36 -6.35 1.65
C ARG A 470 11.55 -7.61 2.01
N PRO A 471 10.26 -7.46 2.28
CA PRO A 471 9.41 -8.58 2.65
C PRO A 471 9.21 -9.57 1.49
N VAL A 472 9.30 -10.86 1.81
CA VAL A 472 8.78 -11.96 1.00
C VAL A 472 7.52 -12.45 1.68
N VAL A 473 6.38 -12.24 1.05
CA VAL A 473 5.06 -12.55 1.60
C VAL A 473 4.53 -13.80 0.93
N GLU A 474 4.21 -14.84 1.70
CA GLU A 474 3.51 -16.00 1.19
C GLU A 474 2.00 -15.84 1.39
N ILE A 475 1.26 -15.78 0.29
CA ILE A 475 -0.19 -15.95 0.25
C ILE A 475 -0.43 -17.38 -0.23
N MET A 476 -0.98 -18.23 0.63
CA MET A 476 -1.00 -19.69 0.45
C MET A 476 -1.65 -20.12 -0.88
N PHE A 477 -2.75 -19.47 -1.26
CA PHE A 477 -3.41 -19.64 -2.56
C PHE A 477 -3.81 -18.29 -3.15
N PRO A 478 -3.81 -18.16 -4.49
CA PRO A 478 -4.16 -16.89 -5.15
C PRO A 478 -5.56 -16.37 -4.80
N ASP A 479 -6.50 -17.27 -4.56
CA ASP A 479 -7.87 -16.96 -4.15
C ASP A 479 -7.90 -16.13 -2.86
N PHE A 480 -6.95 -16.34 -1.95
CA PHE A 480 -6.84 -15.62 -0.69
C PHE A 480 -6.29 -14.19 -0.87
N ALA A 481 -5.63 -13.90 -1.99
CA ALA A 481 -5.25 -12.53 -2.34
C ALA A 481 -6.48 -11.61 -2.53
N LEU A 482 -7.67 -12.19 -2.79
CA LEU A 482 -8.91 -11.43 -2.84
C LEU A 482 -9.29 -10.84 -1.48
N MET A 483 -8.97 -11.51 -0.37
CA MET A 483 -9.13 -10.95 0.98
C MET A 483 -8.21 -9.75 1.22
N ALA A 484 -7.02 -9.75 0.63
CA ALA A 484 -6.03 -8.68 0.72
C ALA A 484 -6.16 -7.62 -0.37
N SER A 485 -7.21 -7.63 -1.19
CA SER A 485 -7.33 -6.84 -2.43
C SER A 485 -7.08 -5.34 -2.24
N ASP A 486 -7.62 -4.73 -1.16
CA ASP A 486 -7.37 -3.31 -0.91
C ASP A 486 -5.86 -3.04 -0.74
N GLN A 487 -5.19 -3.81 0.11
CA GLN A 487 -3.78 -3.58 0.40
C GLN A 487 -2.88 -3.86 -0.81
N LEU A 488 -3.14 -4.94 -1.54
CA LEU A 488 -2.35 -5.29 -2.72
C LEU A 488 -2.59 -4.31 -3.88
N PHE A 489 -3.83 -3.94 -4.16
CA PHE A 489 -4.16 -3.24 -5.41
C PHE A 489 -4.43 -1.75 -5.26
N ASN A 490 -5.16 -1.30 -4.23
CA ASN A 490 -5.37 0.12 -4.00
C ASN A 490 -4.16 0.80 -3.36
N GLN A 491 -3.48 0.09 -2.45
CA GLN A 491 -2.36 0.64 -1.69
C GLN A 491 -1.04 0.37 -2.42
N ILE A 492 -0.50 -0.85 -2.32
CA ILE A 492 0.83 -1.20 -2.85
C ILE A 492 0.92 -0.96 -4.36
N GLY A 493 -0.13 -1.32 -5.12
CA GLY A 493 -0.14 -1.21 -6.58
C GLY A 493 -0.34 0.20 -7.14
N LYS A 494 -0.75 1.21 -6.35
CA LYS A 494 -1.09 2.55 -6.85
C LYS A 494 -0.35 3.69 -6.16
N LEU A 495 -0.02 3.56 -4.86
CA LEU A 495 0.46 4.70 -4.06
C LEU A 495 1.75 5.32 -4.60
N ARG A 496 2.64 4.54 -5.23
CA ARG A 496 3.82 5.11 -5.86
C ARG A 496 3.47 6.19 -6.88
N HIS A 497 2.56 5.90 -7.80
CA HIS A 497 2.10 6.86 -8.81
C HIS A 497 1.37 8.05 -8.17
N MET A 498 0.47 7.76 -7.23
CA MET A 498 -0.33 8.78 -6.54
C MET A 498 0.53 9.75 -5.73
N TYR A 499 1.63 9.28 -5.15
CA TYR A 499 2.61 10.11 -4.42
C TYR A 499 3.77 10.60 -5.30
N GLY A 500 3.58 10.66 -6.62
CA GLY A 500 4.54 11.24 -7.56
C GLY A 500 5.90 10.53 -7.59
N GLY A 501 5.94 9.23 -7.34
CA GLY A 501 7.17 8.41 -7.35
C GLY A 501 8.01 8.47 -6.07
N ARG A 502 7.54 9.16 -5.04
CA ARG A 502 8.30 9.42 -3.80
C ARG A 502 8.31 8.26 -2.81
N ILE A 503 7.51 7.22 -3.04
CA ILE A 503 7.47 5.99 -2.26
C ILE A 503 7.77 4.79 -3.16
N SER A 504 8.32 3.73 -2.59
CA SER A 504 8.52 2.45 -3.26
C SER A 504 8.13 1.30 -2.34
N PHE A 505 7.79 0.16 -2.96
CA PHE A 505 7.34 -1.04 -2.26
C PHE A 505 8.17 -2.25 -2.70
N PRO A 506 9.44 -2.36 -2.26
CA PRO A 506 10.33 -3.47 -2.59
C PRO A 506 9.90 -4.74 -1.85
N LEU A 507 8.85 -5.39 -2.30
CA LEU A 507 8.38 -6.64 -1.72
C LEU A 507 8.08 -7.68 -2.80
N VAL A 508 8.16 -8.94 -2.42
CA VAL A 508 7.81 -10.08 -3.26
C VAL A 508 6.62 -10.80 -2.64
N VAL A 509 5.53 -10.92 -3.38
CA VAL A 509 4.40 -11.79 -3.02
C VAL A 509 4.58 -13.11 -3.77
N ARG A 510 4.54 -14.22 -3.05
CA ARG A 510 4.53 -15.58 -3.59
C ARG A 510 3.16 -16.18 -3.39
N THR A 511 2.61 -16.85 -4.41
CA THR A 511 1.35 -17.55 -4.28
C THR A 511 1.30 -18.80 -5.15
N ARG A 512 0.72 -19.88 -4.62
CA ARG A 512 0.73 -21.20 -5.22
C ARG A 512 -0.62 -21.53 -5.86
N ILE A 513 -0.65 -21.61 -7.17
CA ILE A 513 -1.83 -22.10 -7.94
C ILE A 513 -2.01 -23.59 -7.69
N ALA A 514 -3.22 -24.02 -7.35
CA ALA A 514 -3.53 -25.41 -7.03
C ALA A 514 -4.43 -26.11 -8.08
N ILE A 515 -4.47 -25.61 -9.31
CA ILE A 515 -5.16 -26.24 -10.43
C ILE A 515 -4.59 -27.65 -10.64
N GLY A 516 -5.46 -28.66 -10.75
CA GLY A 516 -5.09 -30.07 -10.92
C GLY A 516 -4.97 -30.87 -9.62
N TYR A 517 -5.30 -30.26 -8.48
CA TYR A 517 -5.30 -30.93 -7.16
C TYR A 517 -6.70 -31.29 -6.64
N GLY A 518 -7.76 -30.90 -7.34
CA GLY A 518 -9.13 -31.14 -6.87
C GLY A 518 -9.53 -30.28 -5.67
N TYR A 519 -8.91 -29.10 -5.48
CA TYR A 519 -9.27 -28.19 -4.37
C TYR A 519 -10.54 -27.37 -4.63
N GLY A 520 -11.03 -27.36 -5.88
CA GLY A 520 -12.26 -26.65 -6.27
C GLY A 520 -12.09 -25.14 -6.40
N GLY A 521 -13.21 -24.44 -6.56
CA GLY A 521 -13.27 -23.07 -7.05
C GLY A 521 -12.73 -21.96 -6.12
N GLN A 522 -12.34 -22.27 -4.88
CA GLN A 522 -11.82 -21.29 -3.92
C GLN A 522 -10.33 -21.47 -3.62
N HIS A 523 -9.61 -22.34 -4.34
CA HIS A 523 -8.18 -22.60 -4.17
C HIS A 523 -7.44 -22.77 -5.50
N SER A 524 -8.12 -22.56 -6.61
CA SER A 524 -7.62 -22.96 -7.93
C SER A 524 -7.64 -21.83 -8.95
N MET A 525 -7.60 -20.58 -8.52
CA MET A 525 -7.54 -19.44 -9.43
C MET A 525 -6.12 -19.29 -10.01
N ASP A 526 -6.02 -18.96 -11.30
CA ASP A 526 -4.81 -18.39 -11.88
C ASP A 526 -4.93 -16.86 -11.81
N PRO A 527 -4.08 -16.17 -11.04
CA PRO A 527 -4.25 -14.75 -10.77
C PRO A 527 -3.55 -13.83 -11.78
N ALA A 528 -2.93 -14.36 -12.84
CA ALA A 528 -2.10 -13.59 -13.77
C ALA A 528 -2.84 -12.35 -14.33
N ALA A 529 -4.04 -12.54 -14.86
CA ALA A 529 -4.83 -11.44 -15.42
C ALA A 529 -5.33 -10.47 -14.36
N TYR A 530 -5.63 -10.97 -13.15
CA TYR A 530 -6.09 -10.15 -12.04
C TYR A 530 -5.00 -9.20 -11.53
N PHE A 531 -3.77 -9.68 -11.33
CA PHE A 531 -2.64 -8.82 -11.00
C PHE A 531 -2.27 -7.87 -12.15
N ALA A 532 -2.37 -8.33 -13.41
CA ALA A 532 -2.07 -7.52 -14.59
C ALA A 532 -3.03 -6.32 -14.80
N LEU A 533 -4.20 -6.32 -14.13
CA LEU A 533 -5.12 -5.18 -14.11
C LEU A 533 -4.49 -3.96 -13.42
N PHE A 534 -3.52 -4.16 -12.53
CA PHE A 534 -2.91 -3.10 -11.71
C PHE A 534 -1.47 -2.85 -12.15
N SER A 535 -1.25 -1.76 -12.85
CA SER A 535 0.01 -1.43 -13.56
C SER A 535 1.26 -1.31 -12.67
N GLY A 536 1.10 -1.13 -11.36
CA GLY A 536 2.22 -1.06 -10.41
C GLY A 536 2.91 -2.40 -10.15
N TRP A 537 2.25 -3.53 -10.39
CA TRP A 537 2.78 -4.86 -10.14
C TRP A 537 3.65 -5.38 -11.29
N ARG A 538 4.79 -6.03 -10.95
CA ARG A 538 5.53 -6.90 -11.85
C ARG A 538 5.11 -8.34 -11.61
N ILE A 539 4.95 -9.13 -12.67
CA ILE A 539 4.41 -10.50 -12.59
C ILE A 539 5.41 -11.47 -13.20
N LEU A 540 5.89 -12.41 -12.39
CA LEU A 540 6.80 -13.48 -12.80
C LEU A 540 6.12 -14.83 -12.70
N ALA A 541 6.36 -15.72 -13.65
CA ALA A 541 5.80 -17.05 -13.72
C ALA A 541 6.87 -18.09 -14.12
N PRO A 542 7.85 -18.39 -13.26
CA PRO A 542 8.92 -19.35 -13.55
C PRO A 542 8.36 -20.77 -13.69
N SER A 543 8.71 -21.46 -14.77
CA SER A 543 8.19 -22.78 -15.12
C SER A 543 9.08 -23.96 -14.67
N ASN A 544 10.27 -23.66 -14.13
CA ASN A 544 11.25 -24.68 -13.68
C ASN A 544 12.16 -24.13 -12.59
N ALA A 545 12.96 -24.98 -11.94
CA ALA A 545 13.80 -24.61 -10.80
C ALA A 545 14.92 -23.62 -11.17
N PHE A 546 15.52 -23.74 -12.35
CA PHE A 546 16.54 -22.82 -12.81
C PHE A 546 15.96 -21.40 -12.96
N ASP A 547 14.86 -21.28 -13.66
CA ASP A 547 14.19 -19.98 -13.86
C ASP A 547 13.71 -19.38 -12.54
N TYR A 548 13.22 -20.24 -11.62
CA TYR A 548 12.78 -19.78 -10.30
C TYR A 548 13.91 -19.05 -9.56
N ILE A 549 15.08 -19.68 -9.44
CA ILE A 549 16.22 -19.08 -8.72
C ILE A 549 16.62 -17.73 -9.35
N GLY A 550 16.82 -17.70 -10.66
CA GLY A 550 17.27 -16.50 -11.35
C GLY A 550 16.26 -15.35 -11.32
N LEU A 551 14.96 -15.66 -11.54
CA LEU A 551 13.89 -14.66 -11.49
C LEU A 551 13.58 -14.21 -10.05
N PHE A 552 13.68 -15.09 -9.05
CA PHE A 552 13.52 -14.71 -7.65
C PHE A 552 14.63 -13.75 -7.21
N ASN A 553 15.88 -14.03 -7.56
CA ASN A 553 17.00 -13.11 -7.33
C ASN A 553 16.75 -11.73 -7.97
N THR A 554 16.19 -11.71 -9.18
CA THR A 554 15.79 -10.49 -9.87
C THR A 554 14.65 -9.78 -9.14
N ALA A 555 13.62 -10.52 -8.71
CA ALA A 555 12.45 -9.99 -8.00
C ALA A 555 12.83 -9.27 -6.71
N VAL A 556 13.69 -9.87 -5.89
CA VAL A 556 14.10 -9.29 -4.60
C VAL A 556 14.88 -7.98 -4.77
N ARG A 557 15.50 -7.73 -5.92
CA ARG A 557 16.23 -6.48 -6.18
C ARG A 557 15.34 -5.32 -6.57
N PHE A 558 14.20 -5.55 -7.18
CA PHE A 558 13.30 -4.46 -7.58
C PHE A 558 12.89 -3.59 -6.40
N ASN A 559 12.68 -2.31 -6.66
CA ASN A 559 12.03 -1.37 -5.74
C ASN A 559 10.51 -1.28 -5.95
N ASP A 560 9.98 -2.05 -6.90
CA ASP A 560 8.57 -2.25 -7.17
C ASP A 560 8.04 -3.52 -6.51
N PRO A 561 6.73 -3.62 -6.30
CA PRO A 561 6.11 -4.87 -5.86
C PRO A 561 6.15 -5.90 -7.00
N VAL A 562 6.54 -7.12 -6.64
CA VAL A 562 6.60 -8.27 -7.57
C VAL A 562 5.71 -9.38 -7.04
N VAL A 563 4.87 -9.96 -7.90
CA VAL A 563 4.22 -11.24 -7.62
C VAL A 563 4.91 -12.35 -8.41
N ILE A 564 5.24 -13.45 -7.72
CA ILE A 564 5.72 -14.69 -8.32
C ILE A 564 4.59 -15.71 -8.26
N LEU A 565 4.13 -16.12 -9.42
CA LEU A 565 3.15 -17.17 -9.57
C LEU A 565 3.86 -18.53 -9.55
N GLU A 566 3.50 -19.34 -8.58
CA GLU A 566 3.98 -20.70 -8.43
C GLU A 566 2.86 -21.69 -8.79
N HIS A 567 3.21 -22.89 -9.18
CA HIS A 567 2.20 -23.91 -9.47
C HIS A 567 2.50 -25.18 -8.69
N GLY A 568 1.51 -25.68 -7.95
CA GLY A 568 1.69 -26.83 -7.09
C GLY A 568 2.24 -28.07 -7.79
N LEU A 569 1.76 -28.34 -9.01
CA LEU A 569 2.24 -29.50 -9.80
C LEU A 569 3.73 -29.42 -10.16
N LEU A 570 4.35 -28.24 -10.11
CA LEU A 570 5.79 -28.07 -10.36
C LEU A 570 6.65 -28.38 -9.13
N TYR A 571 6.10 -28.36 -7.90
CA TYR A 571 6.90 -28.43 -6.67
C TYR A 571 7.78 -29.69 -6.56
N ALA A 572 7.30 -30.83 -7.07
CA ALA A 572 8.05 -32.07 -7.09
C ALA A 572 8.89 -32.28 -8.36
N GLU A 573 8.69 -31.43 -9.38
CA GLU A 573 9.41 -31.55 -10.64
C GLU A 573 10.89 -31.21 -10.43
N LYS A 574 11.76 -32.06 -10.98
CA LYS A 574 13.21 -31.89 -10.92
C LYS A 574 13.72 -31.20 -12.16
N ASP A 575 14.64 -30.27 -11.93
CA ASP A 575 15.37 -29.58 -13.00
C ASP A 575 16.86 -29.54 -12.68
N GLN A 576 17.69 -29.17 -13.67
CA GLN A 576 19.11 -28.99 -13.54
C GLN A 576 19.42 -27.54 -13.21
N VAL A 577 19.98 -27.29 -12.03
CA VAL A 577 20.44 -25.95 -11.61
C VAL A 577 21.95 -25.91 -11.54
N PRO A 578 22.61 -24.75 -11.63
CA PRO A 578 24.06 -24.62 -11.49
C PRO A 578 24.53 -25.28 -10.19
N ALA A 579 25.61 -26.10 -10.27
CA ALA A 579 26.09 -26.86 -9.13
C ALA A 579 26.88 -26.00 -8.13
N ASP A 580 27.51 -24.96 -8.62
CA ASP A 580 28.53 -24.13 -7.94
C ASP A 580 27.99 -22.78 -7.46
N THR A 581 26.84 -22.35 -7.96
CA THR A 581 26.28 -21.04 -7.58
C THR A 581 24.77 -20.99 -7.67
N MET A 582 24.15 -20.17 -6.80
CA MET A 582 22.78 -19.71 -6.90
C MET A 582 22.70 -18.20 -7.13
N ASP A 583 23.86 -17.54 -7.32
CA ASP A 583 23.98 -16.09 -7.43
C ASP A 583 23.97 -15.65 -8.89
N TYR A 584 22.86 -15.95 -9.58
CA TYR A 584 22.62 -15.51 -10.95
C TYR A 584 21.24 -14.85 -11.06
N TYR A 585 21.11 -14.03 -12.09
CA TYR A 585 19.91 -13.24 -12.37
C TYR A 585 19.43 -13.54 -13.78
N ILE A 586 18.13 -13.77 -13.94
CA ILE A 586 17.49 -13.81 -15.25
C ILE A 586 16.84 -12.46 -15.51
N GLN A 587 17.00 -11.98 -16.74
CA GLN A 587 16.49 -10.68 -17.13
C GLN A 587 14.96 -10.66 -17.11
N TYR A 588 14.40 -9.72 -16.34
CA TYR A 588 12.98 -9.41 -16.44
C TYR A 588 12.62 -8.89 -17.83
N GLY A 589 11.48 -9.29 -18.35
CA GLY A 589 11.02 -8.88 -19.68
C GLY A 589 11.67 -9.66 -20.82
N LYS A 590 12.29 -10.81 -20.53
CA LYS A 590 12.82 -11.73 -21.55
C LYS A 590 12.14 -13.10 -21.49
N ALA A 591 11.43 -13.42 -22.58
CA ALA A 591 10.85 -14.73 -22.81
C ALA A 591 11.94 -15.73 -23.27
N LYS A 592 11.70 -17.02 -23.08
CA LYS A 592 12.63 -18.07 -23.51
C LYS A 592 12.01 -18.92 -24.62
N VAL A 593 12.69 -18.96 -25.78
CA VAL A 593 12.40 -19.95 -26.81
C VAL A 593 12.93 -21.30 -26.32
N LEU A 594 12.04 -22.21 -25.95
CA LEU A 594 12.38 -23.55 -25.45
C LEU A 594 12.48 -24.59 -26.56
N ARG A 595 11.78 -24.34 -27.66
CA ARG A 595 11.81 -25.16 -28.85
C ARG A 595 11.69 -24.25 -30.07
N GLU A 596 12.62 -24.36 -31.00
CA GLU A 596 12.53 -23.71 -32.30
C GLU A 596 11.48 -24.37 -33.19
N GLY A 597 10.78 -23.57 -33.99
CA GLY A 597 9.76 -24.01 -34.93
C GLY A 597 9.57 -23.01 -36.07
N LYS A 598 8.78 -23.41 -37.08
CA LYS A 598 8.56 -22.57 -38.28
C LYS A 598 7.08 -22.46 -38.69
N ASP A 599 6.18 -23.28 -38.15
CA ASP A 599 4.80 -23.37 -38.64
C ASP A 599 3.79 -22.71 -37.68
N VAL A 600 4.03 -22.71 -36.36
CA VAL A 600 3.18 -22.08 -35.37
C VAL A 600 3.97 -21.62 -34.14
N THR A 601 3.76 -20.38 -33.70
CA THR A 601 4.25 -19.84 -32.44
C THR A 601 3.30 -20.20 -31.31
N VAL A 602 3.81 -20.81 -30.25
CA VAL A 602 3.01 -21.19 -29.05
C VAL A 602 3.53 -20.43 -27.84
N LEU A 603 2.67 -19.59 -27.26
CA LEU A 603 2.98 -18.77 -26.09
C LEU A 603 2.33 -19.37 -24.86
N THR A 604 3.10 -19.57 -23.79
CA THR A 604 2.58 -20.20 -22.56
C THR A 604 3.45 -19.86 -21.35
N TYR A 605 3.07 -20.35 -20.17
CA TYR A 605 3.80 -20.18 -18.91
C TYR A 605 3.46 -21.31 -17.91
N LEU A 606 4.23 -21.46 -16.85
CA LEU A 606 4.06 -22.46 -15.79
C LEU A 606 3.86 -23.88 -16.35
N THR A 607 2.81 -24.60 -15.88
CA THR A 607 2.52 -26.00 -16.32
C THR A 607 2.15 -26.11 -17.79
N GLY A 608 1.76 -25.03 -18.43
CA GLY A 608 1.50 -24.99 -19.87
C GLY A 608 2.74 -25.31 -20.69
N VAL A 609 3.94 -24.96 -20.20
CA VAL A 609 5.22 -25.18 -20.88
C VAL A 609 5.44 -26.66 -21.20
N ALA A 610 5.39 -27.52 -20.19
CA ALA A 610 5.60 -28.97 -20.38
C ALA A 610 4.57 -29.58 -21.32
N LYS A 611 3.31 -29.16 -21.20
CA LYS A 611 2.22 -29.67 -22.07
C LYS A 611 2.39 -29.21 -23.52
N CYS A 612 2.80 -27.97 -23.75
CA CYS A 612 3.05 -27.45 -25.09
C CYS A 612 4.26 -28.10 -25.75
N LEU A 613 5.33 -28.36 -24.99
CA LEU A 613 6.51 -29.09 -25.49
C LEU A 613 6.16 -30.53 -25.89
N GLU A 614 5.35 -31.22 -25.09
CA GLU A 614 4.88 -32.56 -25.41
C GLU A 614 3.96 -32.57 -26.65
N ALA A 615 3.02 -31.65 -26.77
CA ALA A 615 2.17 -31.49 -27.94
C ALA A 615 2.97 -31.19 -29.20
N ALA A 616 3.97 -30.31 -29.13
CA ALA A 616 4.86 -29.96 -30.22
C ALA A 616 5.71 -31.16 -30.68
N LYS A 617 6.21 -31.97 -29.72
CA LYS A 617 6.93 -33.20 -30.02
C LYS A 617 6.07 -34.22 -30.78
N GLN A 618 4.81 -34.37 -30.38
CA GLN A 618 3.88 -35.27 -31.08
C GLN A 618 3.56 -34.77 -32.49
N LEU A 619 3.41 -33.47 -32.71
CA LEU A 619 3.14 -32.87 -34.02
C LEU A 619 4.31 -32.93 -34.99
N GLU A 620 5.55 -32.98 -34.51
CA GLU A 620 6.74 -33.12 -35.36
C GLU A 620 6.69 -34.40 -36.21
N ALA A 621 6.14 -35.50 -35.64
CA ALA A 621 5.92 -36.75 -36.37
C ALA A 621 4.88 -36.60 -37.48
N GLU A 622 4.02 -35.58 -37.42
CA GLU A 622 2.98 -35.23 -38.40
C GLU A 622 3.46 -34.14 -39.38
N GLY A 623 4.73 -33.69 -39.26
CA GLY A 623 5.35 -32.73 -40.15
C GLY A 623 5.09 -31.26 -39.78
N ILE A 624 4.54 -30.97 -38.59
CA ILE A 624 4.27 -29.61 -38.09
C ILE A 624 5.34 -29.22 -37.05
N SER A 625 6.03 -28.14 -37.30
CA SER A 625 7.13 -27.62 -36.45
C SER A 625 6.66 -26.42 -35.61
N ALA A 626 6.27 -26.70 -34.35
CA ALA A 626 5.84 -25.65 -33.42
C ALA A 626 7.02 -25.03 -32.65
N GLU A 627 7.06 -23.71 -32.61
CA GLU A 627 7.95 -22.93 -31.75
C GLU A 627 7.28 -22.67 -30.39
N VAL A 628 7.89 -23.12 -29.30
CA VAL A 628 7.34 -22.99 -27.97
C VAL A 628 8.14 -21.96 -27.18
N ILE A 629 7.43 -20.94 -26.71
CA ILE A 629 7.99 -19.81 -25.95
C ILE A 629 7.39 -19.80 -24.55
N ASP A 630 8.27 -19.87 -23.54
CA ASP A 630 7.92 -19.58 -22.14
C ASP A 630 7.98 -18.08 -21.91
N LEU A 631 6.85 -17.49 -21.54
CA LEU A 631 6.72 -16.04 -21.36
C LEU A 631 7.49 -15.51 -20.15
N ARG A 632 7.65 -16.29 -19.06
CA ARG A 632 8.34 -15.94 -17.81
C ARG A 632 7.81 -14.70 -17.11
N THR A 633 7.45 -13.64 -17.85
CA THR A 633 6.94 -12.35 -17.36
C THR A 633 5.60 -12.02 -18.00
N LEU A 634 4.60 -11.65 -17.19
CA LEU A 634 3.21 -11.61 -17.63
C LEU A 634 2.56 -10.23 -17.54
N ASP A 635 3.20 -9.26 -16.92
CA ASP A 635 2.66 -7.90 -16.86
C ASP A 635 2.93 -7.11 -18.15
N TYR A 636 2.19 -6.01 -18.32
CA TYR A 636 2.19 -5.23 -19.55
C TYR A 636 3.60 -4.74 -19.98
N THR A 637 4.41 -4.29 -19.03
CA THR A 637 5.73 -3.73 -19.34
C THR A 637 6.82 -4.80 -19.42
N GLY A 638 6.58 -5.98 -18.86
CA GLY A 638 7.49 -7.12 -18.87
C GLY A 638 7.26 -8.10 -20.02
N MET A 639 6.26 -7.88 -20.88
CA MET A 639 6.00 -8.77 -22.00
C MET A 639 7.05 -8.57 -23.11
N ASP A 640 7.75 -9.65 -23.50
CA ASP A 640 8.81 -9.62 -24.51
C ASP A 640 8.25 -9.66 -25.94
N TYR A 641 7.72 -8.53 -26.38
CA TYR A 641 7.20 -8.40 -27.75
C TYR A 641 8.29 -8.46 -28.83
N GLU A 642 9.57 -8.34 -28.48
CA GLU A 642 10.68 -8.54 -29.41
C GLU A 642 10.80 -10.01 -29.79
N THR A 643 10.90 -10.91 -28.80
CA THR A 643 10.98 -12.35 -29.01
C THR A 643 9.67 -12.89 -29.63
N ILE A 644 8.51 -12.45 -29.11
CA ILE A 644 7.20 -12.83 -29.66
C ILE A 644 7.10 -12.40 -31.13
N GLY A 645 7.43 -11.16 -31.44
CA GLY A 645 7.35 -10.62 -32.81
C GLY A 645 8.27 -11.29 -33.80
N ALA A 646 9.49 -11.66 -33.37
CA ALA A 646 10.43 -12.41 -34.21
C ALA A 646 9.84 -13.79 -34.57
N SER A 647 9.22 -14.48 -33.62
CA SER A 647 8.54 -15.76 -33.84
C SER A 647 7.31 -15.62 -34.74
N VAL A 648 6.44 -14.62 -34.47
CA VAL A 648 5.26 -14.34 -35.30
C VAL A 648 5.61 -14.10 -36.76
N LYS A 649 6.65 -13.29 -37.02
CA LYS A 649 7.12 -13.01 -38.38
C LYS A 649 7.65 -14.26 -39.10
N LYS A 650 8.15 -15.22 -38.35
CA LYS A 650 8.68 -16.49 -38.89
C LYS A 650 7.54 -17.49 -39.20
N THR A 651 6.53 -17.57 -38.33
CA THR A 651 5.52 -18.63 -38.37
C THR A 651 4.19 -18.23 -39.00
N GLY A 652 3.84 -16.93 -39.00
CA GLY A 652 2.55 -16.42 -39.46
C GLY A 652 1.34 -16.86 -38.62
N SER A 653 1.54 -17.72 -37.63
CA SER A 653 0.46 -18.35 -36.85
C SER A 653 0.79 -18.34 -35.34
N VAL A 654 -0.18 -17.97 -34.49
CA VAL A 654 0.03 -17.87 -33.05
C VAL A 654 -1.05 -18.62 -32.28
N LEU A 655 -0.62 -19.38 -31.28
CA LEU A 655 -1.48 -20.03 -30.30
C LEU A 655 -1.05 -19.62 -28.90
N ILE A 656 -1.99 -19.11 -28.07
CA ILE A 656 -1.75 -18.80 -26.66
C ILE A 656 -2.39 -19.90 -25.82
N VAL A 657 -1.62 -20.49 -24.91
CA VAL A 657 -2.07 -21.57 -24.02
C VAL A 657 -1.94 -21.13 -22.57
N GLU A 658 -3.07 -21.10 -21.87
CA GLU A 658 -3.10 -20.78 -20.44
C GLU A 658 -4.25 -21.52 -19.72
N GLN A 659 -4.17 -21.62 -18.40
CA GLN A 659 -5.14 -22.37 -17.60
C GLN A 659 -6.25 -21.49 -17.00
N SER A 660 -6.21 -20.17 -17.23
CA SER A 660 -7.25 -19.24 -16.79
C SER A 660 -8.55 -19.41 -17.59
N PRO A 661 -9.71 -19.03 -17.02
CA PRO A 661 -10.96 -18.92 -17.78
C PRO A 661 -10.84 -17.94 -18.95
N ARG A 662 -11.53 -18.24 -20.06
CA ARG A 662 -11.39 -17.52 -21.32
C ARG A 662 -11.72 -16.00 -21.23
N SER A 663 -12.78 -15.65 -20.50
CA SER A 663 -13.34 -14.29 -20.50
C SER A 663 -12.43 -13.24 -19.87
N LEU A 664 -11.64 -13.60 -18.85
CA LEU A 664 -10.77 -12.69 -18.10
C LEU A 664 -9.32 -13.19 -18.07
N SER A 665 -8.89 -13.81 -19.16
CA SER A 665 -7.54 -14.35 -19.28
C SER A 665 -6.54 -13.34 -19.81
N LEU A 666 -5.26 -13.58 -19.53
CA LEU A 666 -4.16 -12.82 -20.10
C LEU A 666 -4.11 -12.96 -21.62
N SER A 667 -4.54 -14.13 -22.16
CA SER A 667 -4.56 -14.41 -23.60
C SER A 667 -5.45 -13.46 -24.40
N GLY A 668 -6.52 -12.93 -23.81
CA GLY A 668 -7.36 -11.94 -24.47
C GLY A 668 -6.57 -10.67 -24.82
N ARG A 669 -5.88 -10.12 -23.84
CA ARG A 669 -5.03 -8.95 -24.02
C ARG A 669 -3.81 -9.23 -24.89
N LEU A 670 -3.14 -10.35 -24.67
CA LEU A 670 -1.96 -10.73 -25.46
C LEU A 670 -2.31 -10.91 -26.93
N ALA A 671 -3.47 -11.51 -27.25
CA ALA A 671 -3.98 -11.64 -28.60
C ALA A 671 -4.23 -10.27 -29.26
N ASP A 672 -4.85 -9.33 -28.53
CA ASP A 672 -5.09 -7.96 -29.00
C ASP A 672 -3.79 -7.22 -29.33
N GLU A 673 -2.79 -7.28 -28.43
CA GLU A 673 -1.47 -6.67 -28.64
C GLU A 673 -0.70 -7.29 -29.80
N ILE A 674 -0.76 -8.64 -29.96
CA ILE A 674 -0.13 -9.34 -31.09
C ILE A 674 -0.81 -8.92 -32.39
N GLN A 675 -2.14 -8.89 -32.41
CA GLN A 675 -2.91 -8.41 -33.57
C GLN A 675 -2.55 -6.96 -33.93
N SER A 676 -2.49 -6.07 -32.95
CA SER A 676 -2.17 -4.66 -33.19
C SER A 676 -0.75 -4.42 -33.68
N ARG A 677 0.23 -5.19 -33.19
CA ARG A 677 1.65 -5.00 -33.52
C ARG A 677 2.12 -5.74 -34.74
N PHE A 678 1.52 -6.90 -35.04
CA PHE A 678 2.03 -7.86 -36.02
C PHE A 678 0.97 -8.31 -37.03
N PHE A 679 -0.11 -7.56 -37.24
CA PHE A 679 -1.21 -7.91 -38.14
C PHE A 679 -0.74 -8.33 -39.53
N ASP A 680 0.19 -7.59 -40.14
CA ASP A 680 0.68 -7.84 -41.49
C ASP A 680 1.49 -9.16 -41.65
N TYR A 681 1.78 -9.82 -40.54
CA TYR A 681 2.51 -11.09 -40.50
C TYR A 681 1.65 -12.28 -40.10
N LEU A 682 0.37 -12.05 -39.82
CA LEU A 682 -0.54 -13.13 -39.39
C LEU A 682 -1.32 -13.68 -40.57
N ASP A 683 -1.21 -14.99 -40.77
CA ASP A 683 -1.98 -15.74 -41.78
C ASP A 683 -3.41 -16.09 -41.29
N CYS A 684 -3.66 -15.99 -39.97
CA CYS A 684 -4.92 -16.35 -39.35
C CYS A 684 -5.10 -15.62 -38.01
N PRO A 685 -6.32 -15.60 -37.43
CA PRO A 685 -6.54 -15.05 -36.09
C PRO A 685 -5.68 -15.75 -35.03
N VAL A 686 -5.29 -15.01 -33.98
CA VAL A 686 -4.57 -15.57 -32.83
C VAL A 686 -5.43 -16.59 -32.11
N GLY A 687 -5.00 -17.85 -32.09
CA GLY A 687 -5.69 -18.96 -31.42
C GLY A 687 -5.49 -18.93 -29.91
N LYS A 688 -6.45 -19.50 -29.16
CA LYS A 688 -6.38 -19.58 -27.69
C LYS A 688 -6.86 -20.95 -27.20
N VAL A 689 -6.10 -21.57 -26.29
CA VAL A 689 -6.51 -22.76 -25.52
C VAL A 689 -6.52 -22.37 -24.04
N THR A 690 -7.72 -22.25 -23.48
CA THR A 690 -7.99 -21.77 -22.12
C THR A 690 -8.90 -22.74 -21.37
N ALA A 691 -9.10 -22.53 -20.07
CA ALA A 691 -10.20 -23.14 -19.33
C ALA A 691 -11.55 -22.55 -19.81
N PRO A 692 -12.66 -23.27 -19.66
CA PRO A 692 -14.01 -22.72 -19.81
C PRO A 692 -14.30 -21.69 -18.70
N ASP A 693 -15.29 -20.83 -18.92
CA ASP A 693 -15.71 -19.79 -17.96
C ASP A 693 -16.57 -20.37 -16.81
N VAL A 694 -15.97 -21.22 -16.02
CA VAL A 694 -16.61 -21.87 -14.85
C VAL A 694 -15.62 -21.92 -13.68
N PRO A 695 -16.09 -21.85 -12.43
CA PRO A 695 -15.26 -22.20 -11.27
C PRO A 695 -14.81 -23.66 -11.36
N LEU A 696 -13.55 -23.93 -11.02
CA LEU A 696 -13.01 -25.29 -11.13
C LEU A 696 -13.71 -26.25 -10.15
N PRO A 697 -14.15 -27.41 -10.62
CA PRO A 697 -14.82 -28.44 -9.80
C PRO A 697 -13.81 -29.34 -9.08
N VAL A 698 -14.25 -30.00 -7.99
CA VAL A 698 -13.44 -30.94 -7.21
C VAL A 698 -13.30 -32.31 -7.93
N SER A 699 -14.29 -32.71 -8.74
CA SER A 699 -14.26 -33.98 -9.45
C SER A 699 -13.09 -34.04 -10.43
N LYS A 700 -12.23 -35.04 -10.32
CA LYS A 700 -11.06 -35.24 -11.18
C LYS A 700 -11.40 -35.14 -12.66
N VAL A 701 -12.45 -35.84 -13.10
CA VAL A 701 -12.87 -35.85 -14.51
C VAL A 701 -13.35 -34.49 -14.99
N LEU A 702 -14.05 -33.74 -14.14
CA LEU A 702 -14.55 -32.41 -14.48
C LEU A 702 -13.42 -31.37 -14.44
N GLU A 703 -12.49 -31.45 -13.47
CA GLU A 703 -11.32 -30.58 -13.39
C GLU A 703 -10.41 -30.80 -14.61
N GLU A 704 -10.10 -32.06 -14.96
CA GLU A 704 -9.29 -32.42 -16.13
C GLU A 704 -9.92 -31.91 -17.44
N PHE A 705 -11.25 -31.89 -17.55
CA PHE A 705 -11.95 -31.30 -18.71
C PHE A 705 -11.71 -29.79 -18.82
N CYS A 706 -11.66 -29.10 -17.69
CA CYS A 706 -11.42 -27.63 -17.65
C CYS A 706 -9.98 -27.27 -18.01
N ILE A 707 -9.00 -28.09 -17.65
CA ILE A 707 -7.57 -27.78 -17.83
C ILE A 707 -7.17 -28.07 -19.29
N PRO A 708 -6.37 -27.17 -19.94
CA PRO A 708 -5.78 -27.48 -21.23
C PRO A 708 -5.01 -28.79 -21.23
N SER A 709 -5.45 -29.77 -22.01
CA SER A 709 -4.80 -31.08 -22.18
C SER A 709 -3.82 -31.05 -23.34
N VAL A 710 -2.84 -31.97 -23.35
CA VAL A 710 -1.89 -32.12 -24.46
C VAL A 710 -2.63 -32.36 -25.77
N ALA A 711 -3.73 -33.17 -25.76
CA ALA A 711 -4.54 -33.43 -26.93
C ALA A 711 -5.22 -32.16 -27.49
N ARG A 712 -5.87 -31.35 -26.64
CA ARG A 712 -6.49 -30.07 -27.05
C ARG A 712 -5.46 -29.10 -27.60
N ILE A 713 -4.28 -29.01 -26.95
CA ILE A 713 -3.19 -28.16 -27.38
C ILE A 713 -2.66 -28.60 -28.75
N LYS A 714 -2.43 -29.90 -28.90
CA LYS A 714 -1.97 -30.50 -30.17
C LYS A 714 -2.94 -30.21 -31.31
N GLU A 715 -4.23 -30.44 -31.09
CA GLU A 715 -5.29 -30.16 -32.07
C GLU A 715 -5.27 -28.68 -32.48
N ALA A 716 -5.20 -27.76 -31.51
CA ALA A 716 -5.16 -26.34 -31.75
C ALA A 716 -3.88 -25.91 -32.52
N MET A 717 -2.71 -26.49 -32.22
CA MET A 717 -1.48 -26.26 -32.96
C MET A 717 -1.59 -26.72 -34.40
N ALA A 718 -2.20 -27.91 -34.66
CA ALA A 718 -2.34 -28.46 -35.98
C ALA A 718 -3.22 -27.61 -36.90
N ILE A 719 -4.21 -26.97 -36.35
CA ILE A 719 -5.11 -26.04 -37.06
C ILE A 719 -4.45 -24.67 -37.30
N GLY A 720 -3.36 -24.36 -36.57
CA GLY A 720 -2.65 -23.09 -36.68
C GLY A 720 -3.54 -21.89 -36.35
N GLY A 721 -4.45 -22.02 -35.35
CA GLY A 721 -5.40 -20.98 -34.98
C GLY A 721 -6.56 -20.73 -35.96
N ARG A 722 -6.65 -21.49 -37.06
CA ARG A 722 -7.56 -21.20 -38.17
C ARG A 722 -9.06 -21.49 -37.88
N HIS A 723 -9.38 -22.31 -36.89
CA HIS A 723 -10.76 -22.61 -36.48
C HIS A 723 -10.88 -22.90 -35.00
N GLN A 724 -11.18 -21.87 -34.19
CA GLN A 724 -11.68 -22.06 -32.83
C GLN A 724 -12.94 -21.21 -32.66
N PHE A 725 -14.08 -21.83 -32.89
CA PHE A 725 -15.39 -21.36 -32.42
C PHE A 725 -15.87 -22.24 -31.28
#